data_9ad14853d10cef604df24bbabcbd2ceb
#
_entry.id   9ad14853d10cef604df24bbabcbd2ceb
#
_cell.length_a   1.000
_cell.length_b   1.000
_cell.length_c   1.000
_cell.angle_alpha   90.00
_cell.angle_beta   90.00
_cell.angle_gamma   90.00
#
_symmetry.space_group_name_H-M   'P 1'
#
loop_
_entity.id
_entity.type
_entity.pdbx_description
1 polymer ?
#
loop_
_entity_poly.entity_id
_entity_poly.type
_entity_poly.pdbx_seq_one_letter_code
_entity_poly.pdbx_strand_id
1 'polypeptide(L)'
;MSQYMNPIVLTEKFNIHKANKLLNTDLLDLETKAGLKKYIKYSNNGKVKVNYTINEIGRLSIRMADIKVDKEGNPKDTCRSQYNMYNVVKSTICEGIYSDLDVENCHPSLLVQIFNSKGYKTKYLTNFINDRDTIFHQFKKVGIDRAKCKELFMAVFYGGDPTTWKKKNNVKTIPEIFYKLEKEMVKNRDKLLLEDDMMKYVIEAQNKKGENGFNIKGSALSYYIQTEECKVLLCMFQWCRNNNYNVGALIHDGLHIQKLDDEYSENYVKSLCAEEIKNRTGYILKLKIKPFEVPDEINEMKTIETDEQGGSIVTEFLKKSYIQCQNRIFMKINDVWITDDKKIKQELIHTVSGMNIYQDIGGAIQPYSTMSQGNSNILKFVKPTEDEDFIDKLFTTNIRKLCFKNGYWDFVNKKLCDYDDTIYTAVKINNNYTPSTEENRRDVYDRILNPIFANNDEMRDSWLNTTARALAGEIEDKNWVVCMGERDCGKGVLVGMLEKAFGNYCRATNGENFVFKGSIGDSAKALSWLVPFEFKRLILTNEITRDGDNTYKINGNILKKLASGGDKIEARVNHKDEVNIVTQARPMIFCNDLPPIEPADAKETAYIYYFPSKFVDDTEKIGTELKNESTNEIIISYHKKDDNIKSWSKSEDVINAFVDILFGSYSEKLSLPKSMESSQKDFKEGESEY
;
A
#
# COMPACT_ATOMS: atom_id res chain seq x y z
N MET A 1 31.78 13.83 -11.73
CA MET A 1 30.32 13.76 -11.85
C MET A 1 29.79 12.78 -12.90
N SER A 2 30.59 12.33 -13.90
CA SER A 2 30.10 11.42 -14.96
C SER A 2 29.84 9.95 -14.54
N GLN A 3 30.05 9.57 -13.29
CA GLN A 3 29.85 8.19 -12.81
C GLN A 3 28.41 7.90 -12.32
N TYR A 4 27.51 8.87 -12.24
CA TYR A 4 26.16 8.73 -11.70
C TYR A 4 25.09 9.06 -12.75
N MET A 5 25.09 8.33 -13.87
CA MET A 5 23.97 8.41 -14.84
C MET A 5 22.71 7.67 -14.38
N ASN A 6 22.81 6.81 -13.38
CA ASN A 6 21.66 6.08 -12.79
C ASN A 6 21.30 6.64 -11.41
N PRO A 7 20.02 6.67 -11.06
CA PRO A 7 19.61 7.08 -9.71
C PRO A 7 20.24 6.16 -8.65
N ILE A 8 20.68 6.77 -7.55
CA ILE A 8 21.12 6.01 -6.38
C ILE A 8 19.88 5.41 -5.73
N VAL A 9 19.81 4.09 -5.65
CA VAL A 9 18.70 3.38 -5.00
C VAL A 9 19.13 2.95 -3.61
N LEU A 10 18.43 3.43 -2.59
CA LEU A 10 18.65 3.03 -1.19
C LEU A 10 17.41 2.38 -0.61
N THR A 11 17.61 1.58 0.44
CA THR A 11 16.54 0.99 1.23
C THR A 11 16.50 1.68 2.59
N GLU A 12 15.56 2.60 2.75
CA GLU A 12 15.27 3.22 4.04
C GLU A 12 14.62 2.19 4.95
N LYS A 13 15.11 2.07 6.19
CA LYS A 13 14.53 1.24 7.24
C LYS A 13 13.91 2.14 8.30
N PHE A 14 12.86 1.67 8.94
CA PHE A 14 12.22 2.39 10.02
C PHE A 14 11.48 1.44 10.98
N ASN A 15 11.22 1.91 12.18
CA ASN A 15 10.47 1.18 13.18
C ASN A 15 8.97 1.39 12.95
N ILE A 16 8.28 0.39 12.41
CA ILE A 16 6.83 0.43 12.12
C ILE A 16 6.02 0.66 13.41
N HIS A 17 6.41 0.03 14.54
CA HIS A 17 5.67 0.16 15.79
C HIS A 17 5.74 1.58 16.32
N LYS A 18 6.92 2.21 16.29
CA LYS A 18 7.08 3.62 16.64
C LYS A 18 6.33 4.54 15.69
N ALA A 19 6.32 4.22 14.38
CA ALA A 19 5.56 4.96 13.37
C ALA A 19 4.05 4.90 13.64
N ASN A 20 3.52 3.72 13.91
CA ASN A 20 2.10 3.55 14.25
C ASN A 20 1.74 4.21 15.59
N LYS A 21 2.62 4.13 16.60
CA LYS A 21 2.41 4.84 17.87
C LYS A 21 2.33 6.35 17.63
N LEU A 22 3.24 6.90 16.82
CA LEU A 22 3.26 8.33 16.50
C LEU A 22 1.99 8.80 15.78
N LEU A 23 1.38 7.97 14.93
CA LEU A 23 0.09 8.26 14.27
C LEU A 23 -1.07 8.43 15.26
N ASN A 24 -1.00 7.78 16.41
CA ASN A 24 -2.05 7.81 17.44
C ASN A 24 -1.82 8.90 18.50
N THR A 25 -0.79 9.73 18.36
CA THR A 25 -0.51 10.87 19.25
C THR A 25 -1.03 12.16 18.63
N ASP A 26 -1.15 13.21 19.46
CA ASP A 26 -1.47 14.58 19.01
C ASP A 26 -0.22 15.39 18.62
N LEU A 27 0.94 14.74 18.57
CA LEU A 27 2.23 15.35 18.19
C LEU A 27 2.30 15.76 16.72
N LEU A 28 1.47 15.15 15.87
CA LEU A 28 1.47 15.38 14.43
C LEU A 28 0.16 16.03 13.97
N ASP A 29 0.29 16.99 13.07
CA ASP A 29 -0.87 17.51 12.33
C ASP A 29 -1.41 16.48 11.31
N LEU A 30 -2.60 16.74 10.78
CA LEU A 30 -3.29 15.84 9.86
C LEU A 30 -2.50 15.55 8.59
N GLU A 31 -1.80 16.56 8.04
CA GLU A 31 -0.99 16.40 6.82
C GLU A 31 0.21 15.48 7.08
N THR A 32 0.88 15.70 8.20
CA THR A 32 2.03 14.87 8.61
C THR A 32 1.61 13.43 8.89
N LYS A 33 0.47 13.23 9.58
CA LYS A 33 -0.12 11.90 9.79
C LYS A 33 -0.44 11.21 8.45
N ALA A 34 -1.05 11.92 7.50
CA ALA A 34 -1.33 11.37 6.18
C ALA A 34 -0.05 10.98 5.42
N GLY A 35 1.00 11.82 5.50
CA GLY A 35 2.31 11.51 4.93
C GLY A 35 2.95 10.26 5.53
N LEU A 36 2.91 10.11 6.84
CA LEU A 36 3.44 8.94 7.54
C LEU A 36 2.63 7.67 7.22
N LYS A 37 1.30 7.75 7.16
CA LYS A 37 0.43 6.65 6.70
C LYS A 37 0.82 6.17 5.30
N LYS A 38 1.06 7.11 4.36
CA LYS A 38 1.54 6.77 3.01
C LYS A 38 2.91 6.09 3.04
N TYR A 39 3.84 6.57 3.84
CA TYR A 39 5.17 5.97 3.97
C TYR A 39 5.11 4.53 4.48
N ILE A 40 4.28 4.28 5.50
CA ILE A 40 4.02 2.92 6.00
C ILE A 40 3.39 2.04 4.91
N LYS A 41 2.41 2.56 4.16
CA LYS A 41 1.73 1.85 3.06
C LYS A 41 2.68 1.39 1.95
N TYR A 42 3.68 2.21 1.61
CA TYR A 42 4.70 1.86 0.60
C TYR A 42 5.85 1.03 1.16
N SER A 43 5.84 0.69 2.45
CA SER A 43 6.86 -0.13 3.06
C SER A 43 6.54 -1.63 2.96
N ASN A 44 7.60 -2.41 2.94
CA ASN A 44 7.54 -3.85 3.16
C ASN A 44 8.31 -4.15 4.45
N ASN A 45 7.61 -4.47 5.53
CA ASN A 45 8.19 -4.74 6.86
C ASN A 45 9.18 -3.65 7.30
N GLY A 46 8.76 -2.39 7.28
CA GLY A 46 9.59 -1.26 7.71
C GLY A 46 10.76 -0.93 6.76
N LYS A 47 10.70 -1.38 5.52
CA LYS A 47 11.70 -1.10 4.48
C LYS A 47 11.05 -0.44 3.29
N VAL A 48 11.64 0.65 2.81
CA VAL A 48 11.15 1.42 1.66
C VAL A 48 12.29 1.64 0.69
N LYS A 49 12.08 1.38 -0.60
CA LYS A 49 13.05 1.69 -1.65
C LYS A 49 12.87 3.11 -2.14
N VAL A 50 13.94 3.87 -2.13
CA VAL A 50 13.96 5.29 -2.50
C VAL A 50 15.02 5.54 -3.56
N ASN A 51 14.64 6.25 -4.62
CA ASN A 51 15.52 6.68 -5.70
C ASN A 51 15.95 8.12 -5.45
N TYR A 52 17.26 8.36 -5.44
CA TYR A 52 17.87 9.66 -5.35
C TYR A 52 18.48 10.00 -6.70
N THR A 53 17.98 11.05 -7.34
CA THR A 53 18.48 11.55 -8.63
C THR A 53 19.33 12.76 -8.40
N ILE A 54 20.54 12.77 -8.96
CA ILE A 54 21.47 13.92 -8.87
C ILE A 54 21.03 14.95 -9.88
N ASN A 55 20.71 16.15 -9.39
CA ASN A 55 20.40 17.29 -10.23
C ASN A 55 21.71 18.03 -10.60
N GLU A 56 21.74 18.65 -11.76
CA GLU A 56 22.87 19.49 -12.17
C GLU A 56 23.00 20.71 -11.26
N ILE A 57 21.89 21.28 -10.83
CA ILE A 57 21.80 22.43 -9.94
C ILE A 57 20.94 22.10 -8.73
N GLY A 58 21.44 22.43 -7.54
CA GLY A 58 20.73 22.26 -6.28
C GLY A 58 20.83 20.88 -5.66
N ARG A 59 19.83 20.52 -4.90
CA ARG A 59 19.74 19.27 -4.11
C ARG A 59 19.30 18.09 -4.96
N LEU A 60 19.43 16.90 -4.40
CA LEU A 60 18.89 15.66 -4.97
C LEU A 60 17.37 15.74 -5.17
N SER A 61 16.89 15.16 -6.26
CA SER A 61 15.48 14.84 -6.44
C SER A 61 15.22 13.44 -5.91
N ILE A 62 14.11 13.27 -5.21
CA ILE A 62 13.82 12.04 -4.49
C ILE A 62 12.47 11.50 -4.87
N ARG A 63 12.43 10.18 -5.10
CA ARG A 63 11.21 9.46 -5.41
C ARG A 63 11.24 8.08 -4.77
N MET A 64 10.12 7.66 -4.20
CA MET A 64 9.96 6.28 -3.79
C MET A 64 9.93 5.37 -5.01
N ALA A 65 10.70 4.28 -4.98
CA ALA A 65 10.88 3.41 -6.14
C ALA A 65 9.58 2.74 -6.60
N ASP A 66 8.68 2.45 -5.66
CA ASP A 66 7.44 1.73 -5.91
C ASP A 66 6.26 2.62 -6.33
N ILE A 67 6.45 3.96 -6.40
CA ILE A 67 5.42 4.87 -6.92
C ILE A 67 5.47 4.85 -8.45
N LYS A 68 4.36 4.45 -9.07
CA LYS A 68 4.18 4.45 -10.53
C LYS A 68 4.25 5.88 -11.08
N VAL A 69 4.76 6.01 -12.29
CA VAL A 69 4.79 7.30 -13.03
C VAL A 69 3.76 7.29 -14.15
N ASP A 70 3.36 8.49 -14.57
CA ASP A 70 2.59 8.70 -15.80
C ASP A 70 3.48 8.58 -17.06
N LYS A 71 2.91 8.82 -18.24
CA LYS A 71 3.62 8.78 -19.52
C LYS A 71 4.71 9.87 -19.65
N GLU A 72 4.63 10.92 -18.86
CA GLU A 72 5.54 12.08 -18.85
C GLU A 72 6.63 11.91 -17.77
N GLY A 73 6.62 10.80 -17.00
CA GLY A 73 7.59 10.50 -15.95
C GLY A 73 7.26 11.10 -14.58
N ASN A 74 6.10 11.76 -14.41
CA ASN A 74 5.69 12.33 -13.13
C ASN A 74 5.13 11.24 -12.21
N PRO A 75 5.41 11.30 -10.90
CA PRO A 75 4.86 10.33 -9.95
C PRO A 75 3.32 10.50 -9.86
N LYS A 76 2.60 9.40 -9.99
CA LYS A 76 1.13 9.36 -9.84
C LYS A 76 0.65 9.57 -8.41
N ASP A 77 1.53 9.43 -7.44
CA ASP A 77 1.28 9.73 -6.04
C ASP A 77 2.53 10.36 -5.41
N THR A 78 2.35 11.14 -4.37
CA THR A 78 3.45 11.77 -3.63
C THR A 78 3.55 11.14 -2.26
N CYS A 79 4.73 10.61 -1.92
CA CYS A 79 5.04 10.13 -0.59
C CYS A 79 6.35 10.74 -0.12
N ARG A 80 6.39 11.18 1.13
CA ARG A 80 7.61 11.71 1.75
C ARG A 80 8.54 10.54 2.09
N SER A 81 9.83 10.66 1.78
CA SER A 81 10.90 9.80 2.28
C SER A 81 11.52 10.41 3.54
N GLN A 82 12.45 9.71 4.20
CA GLN A 82 13.17 10.25 5.38
C GLN A 82 13.85 11.59 5.08
N TYR A 83 14.21 11.85 3.85
CA TYR A 83 14.81 13.12 3.41
C TYR A 83 13.92 14.35 3.69
N ASN A 84 12.61 14.27 3.42
CA ASN A 84 11.67 15.40 3.56
C ASN A 84 10.66 15.21 4.69
N MET A 85 10.86 14.24 5.57
CA MET A 85 10.07 14.12 6.79
C MET A 85 10.39 15.18 7.82
N TYR A 86 9.38 15.58 8.58
CA TYR A 86 9.60 16.40 9.77
C TYR A 86 10.50 15.68 10.76
N ASN A 87 11.31 16.48 11.49
CA ASN A 87 12.35 15.94 12.37
C ASN A 87 11.78 15.01 13.46
N VAL A 88 10.63 15.35 14.03
CA VAL A 88 9.97 14.52 15.06
C VAL A 88 9.62 13.12 14.50
N VAL A 89 9.11 13.06 13.26
CA VAL A 89 8.78 11.77 12.61
C VAL A 89 10.06 10.98 12.36
N LYS A 90 11.02 11.60 11.67
CA LYS A 90 12.29 10.98 11.31
C LYS A 90 13.05 10.49 12.53
N SER A 91 13.20 11.32 13.56
CA SER A 91 13.87 10.94 14.80
C SER A 91 13.21 9.75 15.48
N THR A 92 11.87 9.76 15.56
CA THR A 92 11.12 8.69 16.21
C THR A 92 11.25 7.36 15.50
N ILE A 93 11.13 7.35 14.17
CA ILE A 93 11.10 6.09 13.42
C ILE A 93 12.48 5.53 13.09
N CYS A 94 13.53 6.36 13.14
CA CYS A 94 14.92 5.99 12.80
C CYS A 94 15.78 5.71 14.04
N GLU A 95 15.37 6.17 15.22
CA GLU A 95 16.09 5.94 16.46
C GLU A 95 16.28 4.44 16.73
N GLY A 96 17.50 4.07 17.11
CA GLY A 96 17.92 2.68 17.31
C GLY A 96 18.28 1.91 16.05
N ILE A 97 18.01 2.46 14.85
CA ILE A 97 18.30 1.84 13.55
C ILE A 97 19.54 2.45 12.89
N TYR A 98 19.71 3.75 13.01
CA TYR A 98 20.76 4.51 12.36
C TYR A 98 21.54 5.38 13.31
N SER A 99 22.72 5.81 12.85
CA SER A 99 23.41 7.01 13.30
C SER A 99 23.27 8.10 12.24
N ASP A 100 22.85 9.30 12.66
CA ASP A 100 22.64 10.47 11.77
C ASP A 100 23.95 11.24 11.64
N LEU A 101 24.74 10.93 10.60
CA LEU A 101 26.01 11.60 10.31
C LEU A 101 25.74 12.90 9.54
N ASP A 102 26.01 14.04 10.17
CA ASP A 102 25.59 15.38 9.74
C ASP A 102 26.82 16.33 9.68
N VAL A 103 26.79 17.27 8.72
CA VAL A 103 27.83 18.31 8.62
C VAL A 103 27.50 19.46 9.54
N GLU A 104 28.43 19.79 10.45
CA GLU A 104 28.21 20.88 11.39
C GLU A 104 28.24 22.24 10.70
N ASN A 105 27.15 23.02 10.81
CA ASN A 105 27.00 24.33 10.17
C ASN A 105 27.32 24.32 8.66
N CYS A 106 26.82 23.36 7.91
CA CYS A 106 27.20 23.09 6.53
C CYS A 106 27.22 24.37 5.66
N HIS A 107 26.09 25.04 5.43
CA HIS A 107 26.00 26.21 4.56
C HIS A 107 26.91 27.37 5.01
N PRO A 108 26.91 27.80 6.29
CA PRO A 108 27.86 28.82 6.75
C PRO A 108 29.32 28.44 6.54
N SER A 109 29.68 27.18 6.81
CA SER A 109 31.04 26.67 6.68
C SER A 109 31.52 26.64 5.22
N LEU A 110 30.64 26.26 4.30
CA LEU A 110 30.90 26.33 2.85
C LEU A 110 31.07 27.79 2.40
N LEU A 111 30.15 28.69 2.80
CA LEU A 111 30.18 30.08 2.43
C LEU A 111 31.46 30.80 2.87
N VAL A 112 31.93 30.52 4.12
CA VAL A 112 33.21 31.11 4.60
C VAL A 112 34.36 30.69 3.69
N GLN A 113 34.45 29.41 3.35
CA GLN A 113 35.56 28.90 2.54
C GLN A 113 35.50 29.39 1.09
N ILE A 114 34.31 29.45 0.51
CA ILE A 114 34.07 29.98 -0.84
C ILE A 114 34.45 31.46 -0.88
N PHE A 115 33.96 32.26 0.05
CA PHE A 115 34.29 33.70 0.09
C PHE A 115 35.79 33.95 0.34
N ASN A 116 36.41 33.20 1.25
CA ASN A 116 37.85 33.33 1.51
C ASN A 116 38.70 32.94 0.30
N SER A 117 38.33 31.90 -0.45
CA SER A 117 39.05 31.52 -1.68
C SER A 117 39.00 32.60 -2.77
N LYS A 118 37.96 33.45 -2.74
CA LYS A 118 37.83 34.63 -3.62
C LYS A 118 38.40 35.93 -3.00
N GLY A 119 39.04 35.87 -1.84
CA GLY A 119 39.63 37.03 -1.15
C GLY A 119 38.59 37.97 -0.52
N TYR A 120 37.35 37.47 -0.23
CA TYR A 120 36.33 38.32 0.39
C TYR A 120 36.45 38.24 1.92
N LYS A 121 36.08 39.34 2.60
CA LYS A 121 36.09 39.37 4.10
C LYS A 121 34.93 38.63 4.67
N THR A 122 35.18 37.72 5.64
CA THR A 122 34.17 36.82 6.28
C THR A 122 34.19 36.95 7.80
N LYS A 123 34.54 38.11 8.34
CA LYS A 123 34.73 38.33 9.77
C LYS A 123 33.50 37.91 10.62
N TYR A 124 32.33 38.41 10.23
CA TYR A 124 31.09 38.17 10.99
C TYR A 124 30.52 36.79 10.76
N LEU A 125 30.68 36.25 9.55
CA LEU A 125 30.26 34.88 9.23
C LEU A 125 31.16 33.86 9.93
N THR A 126 32.47 34.08 9.98
CA THR A 126 33.40 33.23 10.74
C THR A 126 33.09 33.29 12.23
N ASN A 127 32.82 34.48 12.78
CA ASN A 127 32.43 34.63 14.18
C ASN A 127 31.10 33.89 14.46
N PHE A 128 30.15 33.95 13.57
CA PHE A 128 28.89 33.20 13.69
C PHE A 128 29.11 31.67 13.79
N ILE A 129 30.05 31.11 13.03
CA ILE A 129 30.36 29.68 13.09
C ILE A 129 31.05 29.31 14.42
N ASN A 130 32.01 30.12 14.86
CA ASN A 130 32.82 29.81 16.01
C ASN A 130 32.09 30.02 17.35
N ASP A 131 31.21 31.05 17.43
CA ASP A 131 30.55 31.50 18.67
C ASP A 131 29.01 31.44 18.58
N ARG A 132 28.48 30.50 17.79
CA ARG A 132 27.06 30.41 17.49
C ARG A 132 26.16 30.38 18.72
N ASP A 133 26.50 29.64 19.71
CA ASP A 133 25.68 29.50 20.93
C ASP A 133 25.70 30.78 21.77
N THR A 134 26.82 31.47 21.85
CA THR A 134 26.93 32.78 22.49
C THR A 134 26.08 33.83 21.73
N ILE A 135 26.10 33.80 20.40
CA ILE A 135 25.28 34.67 19.59
C ILE A 135 23.78 34.35 19.83
N PHE A 136 23.38 33.11 19.82
CA PHE A 136 21.99 32.70 20.10
C PHE A 136 21.52 33.08 21.49
N HIS A 137 22.43 33.06 22.48
CA HIS A 137 22.14 33.56 23.83
C HIS A 137 21.80 35.05 23.84
N GLN A 138 22.46 35.87 23.05
CA GLN A 138 22.10 37.30 22.91
C GLN A 138 20.68 37.49 22.37
N PHE A 139 20.26 36.61 21.41
CA PHE A 139 18.90 36.65 20.86
C PHE A 139 17.85 36.18 21.88
N LYS A 140 18.16 35.21 22.69
CA LYS A 140 17.28 34.75 23.77
C LYS A 140 16.98 35.86 24.78
N LYS A 141 17.97 36.74 25.08
CA LYS A 141 17.79 37.91 25.96
C LYS A 141 16.77 38.93 25.47
N VAL A 142 16.50 38.96 24.15
CA VAL A 142 15.49 39.82 23.54
C VAL A 142 14.22 39.04 23.13
N GLY A 143 14.00 37.86 23.69
CA GLY A 143 12.78 37.07 23.52
C GLY A 143 12.72 36.26 22.23
N ILE A 144 13.86 36.08 21.53
CA ILE A 144 13.91 35.25 20.32
C ILE A 144 14.46 33.87 20.69
N ASP A 145 13.65 32.85 20.58
CA ASP A 145 14.05 31.47 20.84
C ASP A 145 15.04 30.91 19.80
N ARG A 146 15.63 29.74 20.10
CA ARG A 146 16.66 29.12 19.23
C ARG A 146 16.13 28.79 17.83
N ALA A 147 14.86 28.38 17.70
CA ALA A 147 14.26 28.00 16.43
C ALA A 147 14.06 29.24 15.52
N LYS A 148 13.47 30.29 16.10
CA LYS A 148 13.29 31.58 15.41
C LYS A 148 14.63 32.24 15.05
N CYS A 149 15.64 32.06 15.92
CA CYS A 149 16.98 32.55 15.63
C CYS A 149 17.59 31.84 14.41
N LYS A 150 17.48 30.51 14.33
CA LYS A 150 17.92 29.73 13.15
C LYS A 150 17.20 30.19 11.88
N GLU A 151 15.86 30.36 11.93
CA GLU A 151 15.08 30.83 10.78
C GLU A 151 15.57 32.21 10.29
N LEU A 152 15.80 33.13 11.22
CA LEU A 152 16.30 34.49 10.91
C LEU A 152 17.68 34.46 10.24
N PHE A 153 18.63 33.71 10.78
CA PHE A 153 19.97 33.62 10.18
C PHE A 153 19.97 32.92 8.82
N MET A 154 19.13 31.89 8.64
CA MET A 154 18.94 31.27 7.32
C MET A 154 18.35 32.26 6.31
N ALA A 155 17.40 33.11 6.73
CA ALA A 155 16.88 34.17 5.86
C ALA A 155 17.99 35.15 5.42
N VAL A 156 18.88 35.56 6.32
CA VAL A 156 20.01 36.43 6.01
C VAL A 156 20.98 35.83 4.99
N PHE A 157 21.33 34.59 5.13
CA PHE A 157 22.25 33.90 4.21
C PHE A 157 21.75 33.96 2.77
N TYR A 158 20.43 33.96 2.58
CA TYR A 158 19.77 33.96 1.29
C TYR A 158 19.04 35.27 0.94
N GLY A 159 19.36 36.37 1.63
CA GLY A 159 18.85 37.71 1.31
C GLY A 159 17.36 37.90 1.60
N GLY A 160 16.82 37.21 2.61
CA GLY A 160 15.50 37.49 3.14
C GLY A 160 15.46 38.84 3.88
N ASP A 161 14.28 39.49 3.89
CA ASP A 161 14.10 40.77 4.55
C ASP A 161 13.84 40.63 6.05
N PRO A 162 14.75 41.13 6.91
CA PRO A 162 14.57 41.07 8.35
C PRO A 162 13.33 41.83 8.85
N THR A 163 12.89 42.85 8.13
CA THR A 163 11.73 43.66 8.51
C THR A 163 10.45 42.86 8.40
N THR A 164 10.31 42.14 7.32
CA THR A 164 9.19 41.21 7.10
C THR A 164 9.20 40.10 8.16
N TRP A 165 10.38 39.53 8.46
CA TRP A 165 10.52 38.50 9.49
C TRP A 165 10.15 39.03 10.89
N LYS A 166 10.58 40.26 11.24
CA LYS A 166 10.23 40.93 12.51
C LYS A 166 8.71 41.07 12.66
N LYS A 167 8.02 41.53 11.62
CA LYS A 167 6.55 41.67 11.61
C LYS A 167 5.86 40.31 11.83
N LYS A 168 6.27 39.29 11.06
CA LYS A 168 5.71 37.94 11.13
C LYS A 168 5.84 37.33 12.54
N ASN A 169 6.99 37.55 13.20
CA ASN A 169 7.32 36.92 14.48
C ASN A 169 7.03 37.83 15.70
N ASN A 170 6.46 39.02 15.50
CA ASN A 170 6.18 40.01 16.52
C ASN A 170 7.41 40.37 17.39
N VAL A 171 8.57 40.54 16.71
CA VAL A 171 9.87 40.88 17.34
C VAL A 171 10.14 42.35 17.19
N LYS A 172 10.43 43.05 18.31
CA LYS A 172 10.69 44.49 18.32
C LYS A 172 12.15 44.82 17.92
N THR A 173 13.10 44.09 18.47
CA THR A 173 14.53 44.36 18.32
C THR A 173 15.30 43.11 17.94
N ILE A 174 16.31 43.28 17.07
CA ILE A 174 17.28 42.24 16.71
C ILE A 174 18.68 42.74 17.13
N PRO A 175 19.52 41.89 17.77
CA PRO A 175 20.91 42.29 18.14
C PRO A 175 21.73 42.81 16.97
N GLU A 176 22.59 43.78 17.23
CA GLU A 176 23.40 44.49 16.22
C GLU A 176 24.32 43.56 15.41
N ILE A 177 24.79 42.50 16.03
CA ILE A 177 25.63 41.47 15.37
C ILE A 177 24.97 40.89 14.11
N PHE A 178 23.64 40.81 14.12
CA PHE A 178 22.87 40.34 12.98
C PHE A 178 23.03 41.27 11.77
N TYR A 179 22.85 42.56 11.94
CA TYR A 179 22.94 43.53 10.84
C TYR A 179 24.36 43.63 10.30
N LYS A 180 25.39 43.42 11.11
CA LYS A 180 26.79 43.36 10.67
C LYS A 180 27.01 42.12 9.78
N LEU A 181 26.48 40.98 10.15
CA LEU A 181 26.53 39.76 9.34
C LEU A 181 25.72 39.91 8.05
N GLU A 182 24.51 40.46 8.12
CA GLU A 182 23.68 40.73 6.94
C GLU A 182 24.40 41.56 5.89
N LYS A 183 24.97 42.66 6.33
CA LYS A 183 25.74 43.56 5.44
C LYS A 183 26.95 42.87 4.79
N GLU A 184 27.65 42.01 5.55
CA GLU A 184 28.76 41.21 5.04
C GLU A 184 28.27 40.20 3.99
N MET A 185 27.18 39.50 4.29
CA MET A 185 26.57 38.48 3.44
C MET A 185 26.06 39.08 2.11
N VAL A 186 25.30 40.18 2.16
CA VAL A 186 24.78 40.85 0.98
C VAL A 186 25.94 41.33 0.07
N LYS A 187 26.96 41.94 0.66
CA LYS A 187 28.13 42.40 -0.10
C LYS A 187 28.87 41.25 -0.78
N ASN A 188 29.12 40.16 -0.07
CA ASN A 188 29.86 39.02 -0.60
C ASN A 188 29.05 38.25 -1.63
N ARG A 189 27.75 38.07 -1.38
CA ARG A 189 26.81 37.47 -2.34
C ARG A 189 26.81 38.25 -3.68
N ASP A 190 26.63 39.57 -3.60
CA ASP A 190 26.53 40.41 -4.81
C ASP A 190 27.82 40.41 -5.63
N LYS A 191 28.97 40.32 -4.99
CA LYS A 191 30.26 40.13 -5.68
C LYS A 191 30.38 38.74 -6.31
N LEU A 192 30.03 37.68 -5.56
CA LEU A 192 30.12 36.31 -6.05
C LEU A 192 29.24 36.08 -7.28
N LEU A 193 28.03 36.65 -7.30
CA LEU A 193 27.07 36.47 -8.40
C LEU A 193 27.49 37.22 -9.71
N LEU A 194 28.55 38.03 -9.68
CA LEU A 194 29.13 38.62 -10.88
C LEU A 194 30.17 37.73 -11.57
N GLU A 195 30.55 36.63 -10.97
CA GLU A 195 31.49 35.67 -11.55
C GLU A 195 30.81 34.85 -12.65
N ASP A 196 31.51 34.53 -13.73
CA ASP A 196 30.96 33.84 -14.90
C ASP A 196 30.39 32.45 -14.56
N ASP A 197 31.03 31.73 -13.66
CA ASP A 197 30.60 30.39 -13.19
C ASP A 197 29.30 30.40 -12.37
N MET A 198 28.87 31.58 -11.91
CA MET A 198 27.64 31.79 -11.17
C MET A 198 26.41 32.05 -12.07
N MET A 199 26.63 32.41 -13.33
CA MET A 199 25.55 32.80 -14.25
C MET A 199 24.47 31.71 -14.39
N LYS A 200 24.85 30.46 -14.45
CA LYS A 200 23.90 29.33 -14.53
C LYS A 200 22.91 29.26 -13.35
N TYR A 201 23.34 29.63 -12.15
CA TYR A 201 22.48 29.67 -10.97
C TYR A 201 21.53 30.86 -10.98
N VAL A 202 21.99 31.99 -11.56
CA VAL A 202 21.15 33.17 -11.76
C VAL A 202 20.03 32.85 -12.77
N ILE A 203 20.39 32.24 -13.90
CA ILE A 203 19.42 31.81 -14.93
C ILE A 203 18.41 30.83 -14.35
N GLU A 204 18.86 29.83 -13.58
CA GLU A 204 17.97 28.89 -12.94
C GLU A 204 16.98 29.56 -11.97
N ALA A 205 17.46 30.55 -11.21
CA ALA A 205 16.61 31.34 -10.32
C ALA A 205 15.58 32.18 -11.08
N GLN A 206 15.97 32.77 -12.20
CA GLN A 206 15.08 33.51 -13.11
C GLN A 206 14.03 32.58 -13.76
N ASN A 207 14.44 31.43 -14.26
CA ASN A 207 13.52 30.44 -14.87
C ASN A 207 12.42 30.00 -13.91
N LYS A 208 12.76 29.80 -12.63
CA LYS A 208 11.79 29.34 -11.63
C LYS A 208 10.90 30.44 -11.04
N LYS A 209 11.36 31.69 -11.04
CA LYS A 209 10.65 32.83 -10.41
C LYS A 209 10.14 33.88 -11.38
N GLY A 210 10.50 33.80 -12.64
CA GLY A 210 10.35 34.87 -13.61
C GLY A 210 11.51 35.89 -13.51
N GLU A 211 11.80 36.58 -14.59
CA GLU A 211 12.92 37.55 -14.69
C GLU A 211 12.88 38.63 -13.59
N ASN A 212 11.70 39.10 -13.22
CA ASN A 212 11.48 40.11 -12.18
C ASN A 212 11.04 39.50 -10.83
N GLY A 213 11.28 38.21 -10.62
CA GLY A 213 10.87 37.50 -9.41
C GLY A 213 11.56 38.04 -8.16
N PHE A 214 10.86 37.98 -7.03
CA PHE A 214 11.40 38.44 -5.74
C PHE A 214 12.64 37.64 -5.33
N ASN A 215 13.71 38.36 -4.93
CA ASN A 215 14.96 37.82 -4.38
C ASN A 215 15.67 36.78 -5.29
N ILE A 216 15.86 37.09 -6.57
CA ILE A 216 16.60 36.26 -7.54
C ILE A 216 18.03 35.96 -7.04
N LYS A 217 18.75 36.99 -6.57
CA LYS A 217 20.13 36.87 -6.07
C LYS A 217 20.25 35.90 -4.90
N GLY A 218 19.34 35.97 -3.96
CA GLY A 218 19.30 35.02 -2.82
C GLY A 218 18.99 33.59 -3.25
N SER A 219 18.10 33.43 -4.23
CA SER A 219 17.81 32.13 -4.80
C SER A 219 19.00 31.54 -5.57
N ALA A 220 19.69 32.33 -6.36
CA ALA A 220 20.89 31.90 -7.06
C ALA A 220 21.99 31.43 -6.12
N LEU A 221 22.26 32.19 -5.04
CA LEU A 221 23.19 31.77 -4.00
C LEU A 221 22.72 30.45 -3.31
N SER A 222 21.43 30.35 -3.04
CA SER A 222 20.86 29.11 -2.43
C SER A 222 21.10 27.91 -3.35
N TYR A 223 20.84 28.00 -4.64
CA TYR A 223 21.08 26.90 -5.59
C TYR A 223 22.56 26.54 -5.68
N TYR A 224 23.43 27.53 -5.67
CA TYR A 224 24.88 27.28 -5.66
C TYR A 224 25.32 26.52 -4.43
N ILE A 225 24.96 26.99 -3.23
CA ILE A 225 25.34 26.32 -1.97
C ILE A 225 24.72 24.93 -1.84
N GLN A 226 23.48 24.75 -2.28
CA GLN A 226 22.85 23.43 -2.32
C GLN A 226 23.55 22.47 -3.29
N THR A 227 24.14 22.99 -4.38
CA THR A 227 24.94 22.18 -5.29
C THR A 227 26.26 21.76 -4.64
N GLU A 228 26.92 22.66 -3.90
CA GLU A 228 28.14 22.33 -3.14
C GLU A 228 27.83 21.37 -1.97
N GLU A 229 26.74 21.59 -1.24
CA GLU A 229 26.22 20.67 -0.21
C GLU A 229 26.03 19.26 -0.80
N CYS A 230 25.40 19.16 -1.98
CA CYS A 230 25.19 17.88 -2.66
C CYS A 230 26.51 17.18 -3.02
N LYS A 231 27.55 17.92 -3.44
CA LYS A 231 28.87 17.34 -3.70
C LYS A 231 29.48 16.74 -2.44
N VAL A 232 29.38 17.45 -1.31
CA VAL A 232 29.84 16.96 0.00
C VAL A 232 29.08 15.71 0.41
N LEU A 233 27.74 15.73 0.31
CA LEU A 233 26.89 14.59 0.63
C LEU A 233 27.26 13.34 -0.20
N LEU A 234 27.47 13.51 -1.51
CA LEU A 234 27.88 12.41 -2.39
C LEU A 234 29.29 11.88 -2.06
N CYS A 235 30.19 12.76 -1.61
CA CYS A 235 31.51 12.35 -1.12
C CYS A 235 31.37 11.50 0.15
N MET A 236 30.58 11.93 1.13
CA MET A 236 30.28 11.17 2.35
C MET A 236 29.66 9.81 2.03
N PHE A 237 28.69 9.80 1.13
CA PHE A 237 28.02 8.57 0.69
C PHE A 237 28.99 7.56 0.08
N GLN A 238 29.86 8.03 -0.82
CA GLN A 238 30.83 7.17 -1.47
C GLN A 238 31.90 6.65 -0.51
N TRP A 239 32.36 7.49 0.41
CA TRP A 239 33.27 7.08 1.47
C TRP A 239 32.64 5.96 2.33
N CYS A 240 31.39 6.14 2.78
CA CYS A 240 30.69 5.12 3.56
C CYS A 240 30.59 3.79 2.82
N ARG A 241 30.21 3.83 1.54
CA ARG A 241 30.13 2.61 0.72
C ARG A 241 31.47 1.91 0.54
N ASN A 242 32.52 2.65 0.27
CA ASN A 242 33.86 2.11 0.08
C ASN A 242 34.44 1.49 1.35
N ASN A 243 33.96 1.92 2.52
CA ASN A 243 34.33 1.39 3.82
C ASN A 243 33.30 0.42 4.42
N ASN A 244 32.39 -0.13 3.58
CA ASN A 244 31.38 -1.12 3.94
C ASN A 244 30.34 -0.67 4.99
N TYR A 245 30.11 0.64 5.12
CA TYR A 245 29.00 1.15 5.91
C TYR A 245 27.71 1.13 5.08
N ASN A 246 26.65 0.53 5.64
CA ASN A 246 25.35 0.57 5.03
C ASN A 246 24.73 1.95 5.19
N VAL A 247 24.37 2.60 4.09
CA VAL A 247 23.67 3.88 4.06
C VAL A 247 22.18 3.63 3.80
N GLY A 248 21.32 4.08 4.73
CA GLY A 248 19.88 3.94 4.64
C GLY A 248 19.21 5.10 3.91
N ALA A 249 19.63 6.33 4.19
CA ALA A 249 19.06 7.52 3.58
C ALA A 249 20.12 8.61 3.39
N LEU A 250 19.91 9.46 2.36
CA LEU A 250 20.65 10.71 2.18
C LEU A 250 19.74 11.84 2.67
N ILE A 251 20.28 12.72 3.56
CA ILE A 251 19.49 13.74 4.26
C ILE A 251 20.20 15.11 4.12
N HIS A 252 19.81 15.93 3.15
CA HIS A 252 20.37 17.26 2.94
C HIS A 252 21.90 17.32 3.02
N ASP A 253 22.46 17.76 4.16
CA ASP A 253 23.88 17.89 4.47
C ASP A 253 24.44 16.73 5.30
N GLY A 254 23.68 15.61 5.42
CA GLY A 254 24.03 14.42 6.17
C GLY A 254 23.47 13.14 5.57
N LEU A 255 23.69 12.04 6.24
CA LEU A 255 23.16 10.73 5.86
C LEU A 255 22.94 9.81 7.04
N HIS A 256 21.96 8.94 6.91
CA HIS A 256 21.71 7.87 7.88
C HIS A 256 22.58 6.66 7.53
N ILE A 257 23.54 6.37 8.38
CA ILE A 257 24.36 5.15 8.29
C ILE A 257 23.86 4.11 9.29
N GLN A 258 24.23 2.85 9.09
CA GLN A 258 24.03 1.82 10.11
C GLN A 258 24.43 2.33 11.49
N LYS A 259 23.69 1.93 12.51
CA LYS A 259 23.98 2.34 13.89
C LYS A 259 25.42 2.00 14.24
N LEU A 260 26.13 2.98 14.82
CA LEU A 260 27.45 2.83 15.40
C LEU A 260 27.30 2.51 16.87
N ASP A 261 28.12 1.60 17.37
CA ASP A 261 27.92 0.97 18.69
C ASP A 261 28.54 1.78 19.84
N ASP A 262 29.58 2.57 19.53
CA ASP A 262 30.34 3.30 20.53
C ASP A 262 30.92 4.63 20.00
N GLU A 263 31.40 5.45 20.95
CA GLU A 263 32.02 6.75 20.67
C GLU A 263 33.32 6.63 19.84
N TYR A 264 34.05 5.53 19.96
CA TYR A 264 35.24 5.29 19.16
C TYR A 264 34.92 5.14 17.71
N SER A 265 33.91 4.30 17.37
CA SER A 265 33.40 4.10 16.03
C SER A 265 32.86 5.41 15.44
N GLU A 266 32.15 6.21 16.24
CA GLU A 266 31.66 7.51 15.82
C GLU A 266 32.78 8.48 15.48
N ASN A 267 33.82 8.58 16.34
CA ASN A 267 34.96 9.45 16.12
C ASN A 267 35.80 9.01 14.92
N TYR A 268 35.95 7.72 14.72
CA TYR A 268 36.63 7.14 13.57
C TYR A 268 35.92 7.53 12.26
N VAL A 269 34.61 7.31 12.18
CA VAL A 269 33.80 7.66 10.99
C VAL A 269 33.86 9.16 10.72
N LYS A 270 33.64 10.00 11.74
CA LYS A 270 33.69 11.45 11.59
C LYS A 270 35.02 11.95 11.02
N SER A 271 36.12 11.44 11.57
CA SER A 271 37.47 11.90 11.23
C SER A 271 37.83 11.53 9.77
N LEU A 272 37.70 10.25 9.43
CA LEU A 272 38.10 9.78 8.11
C LEU A 272 37.17 10.26 6.99
N CYS A 273 35.88 10.35 7.27
CA CYS A 273 34.93 10.91 6.32
C CYS A 273 35.19 12.41 6.07
N ALA A 274 35.53 13.18 7.11
CA ALA A 274 35.92 14.59 6.99
C ALA A 274 37.21 14.77 6.19
N GLU A 275 38.19 13.89 6.36
CA GLU A 275 39.43 13.87 5.58
C GLU A 275 39.15 13.59 4.09
N GLU A 276 38.29 12.63 3.79
CA GLU A 276 37.88 12.34 2.42
C GLU A 276 37.15 13.50 1.75
N ILE A 277 36.27 14.20 2.50
CA ILE A 277 35.62 15.44 2.01
C ILE A 277 36.69 16.46 1.63
N LYS A 278 37.66 16.71 2.51
CA LYS A 278 38.77 17.64 2.24
C LYS A 278 39.54 17.23 1.01
N ASN A 279 39.91 15.98 0.86
CA ASN A 279 40.70 15.46 -0.24
C ASN A 279 39.98 15.59 -1.60
N ARG A 280 38.66 15.38 -1.64
CA ARG A 280 37.90 15.39 -2.88
C ARG A 280 37.30 16.74 -3.25
N THR A 281 36.92 17.54 -2.26
CA THR A 281 36.18 18.78 -2.50
C THR A 281 37.00 20.03 -2.18
N GLY A 282 38.09 19.88 -1.43
CA GLY A 282 38.88 20.99 -0.88
C GLY A 282 38.25 21.61 0.38
N TYR A 283 37.01 21.27 0.74
CA TYR A 283 36.35 21.85 1.90
C TYR A 283 36.79 21.18 3.21
N ILE A 284 37.08 21.97 4.22
CA ILE A 284 37.39 21.53 5.58
C ILE A 284 36.12 21.66 6.42
N LEU A 285 35.46 20.53 6.68
CA LEU A 285 34.18 20.47 7.37
C LEU A 285 34.27 19.61 8.62
N LYS A 286 33.52 19.99 9.67
CA LYS A 286 33.35 19.17 10.87
C LYS A 286 32.11 18.33 10.74
N LEU A 287 32.22 17.06 11.10
CA LEU A 287 31.11 16.13 11.14
C LEU A 287 30.70 15.85 12.59
N LYS A 288 29.43 15.55 12.78
CA LYS A 288 28.87 15.11 14.06
C LYS A 288 27.87 13.99 13.84
N ILE A 289 27.70 13.16 14.85
CA ILE A 289 26.55 12.28 14.97
C ILE A 289 25.46 13.07 15.68
N LYS A 290 24.35 13.30 15.00
CA LYS A 290 23.22 14.03 15.54
C LYS A 290 22.28 13.05 16.25
N PRO A 291 21.93 13.30 17.52
CA PRO A 291 21.01 12.44 18.25
C PRO A 291 19.61 12.51 17.64
N PHE A 292 18.92 11.39 17.64
CA PHE A 292 17.50 11.34 17.35
C PHE A 292 16.73 11.77 18.60
N GLU A 293 16.07 12.92 18.53
CA GLU A 293 15.23 13.46 19.60
C GLU A 293 13.83 12.83 19.50
N VAL A 294 13.61 11.77 20.26
CA VAL A 294 12.32 11.10 20.34
C VAL A 294 11.52 11.74 21.46
N PRO A 295 10.23 12.11 21.23
CA PRO A 295 9.38 12.65 22.30
C PRO A 295 9.22 11.69 23.47
N ASP A 296 9.19 12.22 24.68
CA ASP A 296 9.12 11.42 25.93
C ASP A 296 7.89 10.49 25.95
N GLU A 297 6.76 10.95 25.44
CA GLU A 297 5.53 10.16 25.30
C GLU A 297 5.71 8.85 24.51
N ILE A 298 6.68 8.82 23.60
CA ILE A 298 6.99 7.66 22.79
C ILE A 298 8.08 6.80 23.45
N ASN A 299 9.01 7.45 24.14
CA ASN A 299 10.14 6.82 24.83
C ASN A 299 9.80 6.27 26.21
N GLU A 300 8.61 6.57 26.76
CA GLU A 300 8.24 6.02 28.05
C GLU A 300 8.43 4.51 28.09
N MET A 301 9.47 4.11 28.81
CA MET A 301 9.72 2.71 29.14
C MET A 301 8.56 2.21 29.98
N LYS A 302 7.80 1.24 29.44
CA LYS A 302 6.80 0.54 30.23
C LYS A 302 7.53 -0.48 31.09
N THR A 303 7.68 -0.18 32.36
CA THR A 303 8.24 -1.12 33.35
C THR A 303 7.11 -1.95 33.96
N ILE A 304 7.34 -3.23 34.12
CA ILE A 304 6.43 -4.18 34.76
C ILE A 304 7.12 -4.91 35.88
N GLU A 305 6.36 -5.27 36.88
CA GLU A 305 6.80 -6.13 38.00
C GLU A 305 6.35 -7.59 37.74
N THR A 306 5.23 -7.77 37.03
CA THR A 306 4.63 -9.09 36.73
C THR A 306 4.34 -9.27 35.25
N ASP A 307 4.32 -10.52 34.82
CA ASP A 307 3.93 -10.90 33.43
C ASP A 307 2.49 -10.49 33.09
N GLU A 308 1.58 -10.50 34.08
CA GLU A 308 0.18 -10.10 33.94
C GLU A 308 0.04 -8.60 33.60
N GLN A 309 0.86 -7.75 34.24
CA GLN A 309 0.92 -6.32 33.88
C GLN A 309 1.36 -6.14 32.43
N GLY A 310 2.35 -6.93 31.99
CA GLY A 310 2.78 -6.95 30.60
C GLY A 310 1.68 -7.37 29.64
N GLY A 311 0.95 -8.45 29.99
CA GLY A 311 -0.20 -8.92 29.22
C GLY A 311 -1.33 -7.91 29.13
N SER A 312 -1.61 -7.18 30.22
CA SER A 312 -2.62 -6.13 30.26
C SER A 312 -2.28 -4.94 29.34
N ILE A 313 -1.01 -4.54 29.33
CA ILE A 313 -0.48 -3.49 28.44
C ILE A 313 -0.67 -3.88 26.97
N VAL A 314 -0.34 -5.13 26.62
CA VAL A 314 -0.46 -5.64 25.25
C VAL A 314 -1.95 -5.78 24.87
N THR A 315 -2.77 -6.27 25.78
CA THR A 315 -4.23 -6.41 25.59
C THR A 315 -4.87 -5.05 25.25
N GLU A 316 -4.56 -4.01 26.02
CA GLU A 316 -5.12 -2.67 25.75
C GLU A 316 -4.61 -2.11 24.41
N PHE A 317 -3.34 -2.35 24.06
CA PHE A 317 -2.80 -1.96 22.76
C PHE A 317 -3.51 -2.66 21.60
N LEU A 318 -3.84 -3.95 21.76
CA LEU A 318 -4.47 -4.78 20.73
C LEU A 318 -6.00 -4.73 20.75
N LYS A 319 -6.62 -3.96 21.63
CA LYS A 319 -8.05 -3.93 21.89
C LYS A 319 -8.93 -3.81 20.64
N LYS A 320 -8.47 -3.07 19.61
CA LYS A 320 -9.18 -2.88 18.34
C LYS A 320 -8.72 -3.81 17.23
N SER A 321 -7.71 -4.63 17.46
CA SER A 321 -7.08 -5.45 16.41
C SER A 321 -6.96 -6.94 16.76
N TYR A 322 -7.39 -7.34 17.97
CA TYR A 322 -7.34 -8.71 18.41
C TYR A 322 -8.67 -9.04 19.11
N ILE A 323 -9.54 -9.74 18.40
CA ILE A 323 -10.94 -9.93 18.74
C ILE A 323 -11.24 -11.41 18.90
N GLN A 324 -12.08 -11.75 19.88
CA GLN A 324 -12.72 -13.04 20.00
C GLN A 324 -14.21 -12.90 19.71
N CYS A 325 -14.69 -13.69 18.78
CA CYS A 325 -16.11 -13.81 18.47
C CYS A 325 -16.49 -15.28 18.49
N GLN A 326 -17.44 -15.65 19.34
CA GLN A 326 -17.78 -17.04 19.59
C GLN A 326 -16.51 -17.82 20.02
N ASN A 327 -16.21 -18.97 19.39
CA ASN A 327 -15.00 -19.75 19.66
C ASN A 327 -13.85 -19.45 18.69
N ARG A 328 -13.88 -18.30 18.00
CA ARG A 328 -12.91 -17.94 16.97
C ARG A 328 -12.14 -16.68 17.36
N ILE A 329 -10.87 -16.69 17.08
CA ILE A 329 -9.98 -15.55 17.30
C ILE A 329 -9.64 -14.90 15.95
N PHE A 330 -9.73 -13.58 15.91
CA PHE A 330 -9.43 -12.75 14.77
C PHE A 330 -8.34 -11.74 15.12
N MET A 331 -7.42 -11.51 14.20
CA MET A 331 -6.42 -10.47 14.36
C MET A 331 -6.29 -9.66 13.06
N LYS A 332 -6.27 -8.34 13.20
CA LYS A 332 -6.08 -7.42 12.06
C LYS A 332 -4.60 -7.34 11.70
N ILE A 333 -4.25 -7.86 10.54
CA ILE A 333 -2.88 -7.81 10.00
C ILE A 333 -2.93 -7.24 8.59
N ASN A 334 -2.23 -6.12 8.37
CA ASN A 334 -2.21 -5.43 7.08
C ASN A 334 -3.63 -5.14 6.53
N ASP A 335 -4.51 -4.58 7.36
CA ASP A 335 -5.90 -4.22 7.08
C ASP A 335 -6.84 -5.42 6.82
N VAL A 336 -6.40 -6.64 7.06
CA VAL A 336 -7.20 -7.85 6.89
C VAL A 336 -7.32 -8.58 8.23
N TRP A 337 -8.51 -9.02 8.56
CA TRP A 337 -8.78 -9.86 9.71
C TRP A 337 -8.53 -11.32 9.38
N ILE A 338 -7.64 -11.95 10.09
CA ILE A 338 -7.25 -13.34 9.87
C ILE A 338 -7.59 -14.22 11.08
N THR A 339 -7.77 -15.52 10.83
CA THR A 339 -8.01 -16.56 11.84
C THR A 339 -6.93 -17.63 11.85
N ASP A 340 -5.81 -17.42 11.14
CA ASP A 340 -4.69 -18.36 11.08
C ASP A 340 -3.89 -18.29 12.38
N ASP A 341 -4.00 -19.30 13.22
CA ASP A 341 -3.35 -19.36 14.54
C ASP A 341 -1.84 -19.13 14.49
N LYS A 342 -1.17 -19.62 13.44
CA LYS A 342 0.29 -19.47 13.29
C LYS A 342 0.65 -18.02 13.02
N LYS A 343 -0.08 -17.38 12.12
CA LYS A 343 0.15 -15.96 11.77
C LYS A 343 -0.21 -15.06 12.94
N ILE A 344 -1.33 -15.32 13.61
CA ILE A 344 -1.74 -14.58 14.82
C ILE A 344 -0.65 -14.69 15.89
N LYS A 345 -0.16 -15.90 16.17
CA LYS A 345 0.92 -16.11 17.14
C LYS A 345 2.20 -15.36 16.77
N GLN A 346 2.58 -15.37 15.51
CA GLN A 346 3.74 -14.63 15.03
C GLN A 346 3.57 -13.12 15.21
N GLU A 347 2.40 -12.58 14.88
CA GLU A 347 2.12 -11.16 15.03
C GLU A 347 2.06 -10.73 16.51
N LEU A 348 1.49 -11.56 17.38
CA LEU A 348 1.51 -11.34 18.82
C LEU A 348 2.94 -11.29 19.37
N ILE A 349 3.80 -12.23 18.95
CA ILE A 349 5.21 -12.24 19.33
C ILE A 349 5.90 -10.95 18.86
N HIS A 350 5.68 -10.55 17.62
CA HIS A 350 6.22 -9.31 17.06
C HIS A 350 5.72 -8.07 17.82
N THR A 351 4.43 -8.01 18.08
CA THR A 351 3.80 -6.91 18.83
C THR A 351 4.41 -6.78 20.22
N VAL A 352 4.47 -7.88 20.98
CA VAL A 352 5.07 -7.89 22.33
C VAL A 352 6.52 -7.44 22.27
N SER A 353 7.32 -7.98 21.34
CA SER A 353 8.73 -7.57 21.18
C SER A 353 8.88 -6.08 20.86
N GLY A 354 7.98 -5.55 20.03
CA GLY A 354 8.03 -4.13 19.60
C GLY A 354 7.57 -3.13 20.66
N MET A 355 6.91 -3.57 21.73
CA MET A 355 6.40 -2.67 22.77
C MET A 355 7.45 -2.17 23.75
N ASN A 356 8.69 -2.69 23.68
CA ASN A 356 9.80 -2.30 24.55
C ASN A 356 9.42 -2.31 26.05
N ILE A 357 8.82 -3.42 26.49
CA ILE A 357 8.46 -3.61 27.89
C ILE A 357 9.71 -4.06 28.65
N TYR A 358 9.97 -3.42 29.75
CA TYR A 358 11.09 -3.70 30.64
C TYR A 358 10.56 -4.31 31.94
N GLN A 359 11.33 -5.21 32.56
CA GLN A 359 11.03 -5.75 33.87
C GLN A 359 11.90 -5.06 34.91
N ASP A 360 11.28 -4.63 36.01
CA ASP A 360 11.98 -4.16 37.21
C ASP A 360 12.17 -5.35 38.15
N ILE A 361 13.44 -5.68 38.42
CA ILE A 361 13.83 -6.71 39.37
C ILE A 361 14.63 -6.03 40.47
N GLY A 362 13.95 -5.61 41.54
CA GLY A 362 14.61 -5.01 42.70
C GLY A 362 15.35 -3.71 42.40
N GLY A 363 14.81 -2.89 41.47
CA GLY A 363 15.38 -1.62 41.03
C GLY A 363 16.33 -1.71 39.84
N ALA A 364 16.58 -2.91 39.31
CA ALA A 364 17.32 -3.12 38.08
C ALA A 364 16.34 -3.30 36.90
N ILE A 365 16.31 -2.31 36.01
CA ILE A 365 15.45 -2.33 34.82
C ILE A 365 16.19 -3.05 33.69
N GLN A 366 15.59 -4.12 33.16
CA GLN A 366 16.15 -4.87 32.03
C GLN A 366 15.13 -5.08 30.93
N PRO A 367 15.55 -5.14 29.63
CA PRO A 367 14.66 -5.50 28.55
C PRO A 367 13.98 -6.83 28.83
N TYR A 368 12.66 -6.91 28.64
CA TYR A 368 11.91 -8.13 28.95
C TYR A 368 11.11 -8.64 27.73
N SER A 369 10.30 -7.80 27.11
CA SER A 369 9.48 -8.21 25.97
C SER A 369 10.28 -8.62 24.74
N THR A 370 11.52 -8.18 24.62
CA THR A 370 12.44 -8.55 23.53
C THR A 370 13.14 -9.90 23.78
N MET A 371 13.12 -10.39 25.02
CA MET A 371 13.68 -11.70 25.36
C MET A 371 12.65 -12.80 25.10
N SER A 372 13.07 -13.93 24.54
CA SER A 372 12.19 -15.06 24.17
C SER A 372 11.34 -15.53 25.37
N GLN A 373 11.93 -15.67 26.55
CA GLN A 373 11.21 -16.09 27.75
C GLN A 373 10.22 -15.04 28.22
N GLY A 374 10.62 -13.78 28.30
CA GLY A 374 9.75 -12.67 28.72
C GLY A 374 8.58 -12.48 27.75
N ASN A 375 8.87 -12.51 26.45
CA ASN A 375 7.83 -12.46 25.42
C ASN A 375 6.81 -13.58 25.60
N SER A 376 7.27 -14.84 25.74
CA SER A 376 6.40 -15.99 25.94
C SER A 376 5.57 -15.93 27.23
N ASN A 377 6.13 -15.35 28.28
CA ASN A 377 5.43 -15.18 29.56
C ASN A 377 4.32 -14.12 29.46
N ILE A 378 4.61 -12.96 28.88
CA ILE A 378 3.63 -11.89 28.64
C ILE A 378 2.46 -12.41 27.79
N LEU A 379 2.76 -13.18 26.73
CA LEU A 379 1.76 -13.70 25.81
C LEU A 379 0.70 -14.60 26.48
N LYS A 380 1.01 -15.26 27.60
CA LYS A 380 0.05 -16.07 28.36
C LYS A 380 -1.09 -15.24 28.96
N PHE A 381 -0.87 -13.95 29.16
CA PHE A 381 -1.82 -13.03 29.77
C PHE A 381 -2.49 -12.09 28.76
N VAL A 382 -2.08 -12.14 27.48
CA VAL A 382 -2.73 -11.35 26.41
C VAL A 382 -4.08 -11.97 26.08
N LYS A 383 -5.12 -11.15 26.18
CA LYS A 383 -6.50 -11.59 25.92
C LYS A 383 -7.08 -10.85 24.71
N PRO A 384 -7.83 -11.54 23.85
CA PRO A 384 -8.62 -10.87 22.82
C PRO A 384 -9.77 -10.08 23.44
N THR A 385 -10.23 -9.06 22.77
CA THR A 385 -11.47 -8.34 23.11
C THR A 385 -12.66 -9.18 22.64
N GLU A 386 -13.63 -9.40 23.49
CA GLU A 386 -14.87 -10.09 23.13
C GLU A 386 -15.80 -9.15 22.36
N ASP A 387 -16.26 -9.59 21.18
CA ASP A 387 -17.23 -8.89 20.35
C ASP A 387 -18.08 -9.94 19.60
N GLU A 388 -19.28 -10.19 20.12
CA GLU A 388 -20.16 -11.24 19.58
C GLU A 388 -20.71 -10.91 18.18
N ASP A 389 -20.79 -9.63 17.82
CA ASP A 389 -21.27 -9.17 16.50
C ASP A 389 -20.16 -9.04 15.48
N PHE A 390 -18.93 -9.44 15.84
CA PHE A 390 -17.76 -9.18 15.00
C PHE A 390 -17.83 -9.87 13.63
N ILE A 391 -18.31 -11.09 13.59
CA ILE A 391 -18.46 -11.83 12.32
C ILE A 391 -19.46 -11.11 11.41
N ASP A 392 -20.55 -10.58 11.95
CA ASP A 392 -21.54 -9.82 11.17
C ASP A 392 -20.92 -8.53 10.59
N LYS A 393 -20.02 -7.88 11.32
CA LYS A 393 -19.25 -6.72 10.82
C LYS A 393 -18.38 -7.09 9.63
N LEU A 394 -17.75 -8.28 9.62
CA LEU A 394 -16.97 -8.78 8.49
C LEU A 394 -17.80 -9.01 7.21
N PHE A 395 -19.10 -9.24 7.34
CA PHE A 395 -19.99 -9.40 6.20
C PHE A 395 -20.67 -8.09 5.78
N THR A 396 -21.13 -7.29 6.72
CA THR A 396 -21.99 -6.13 6.44
C THR A 396 -21.22 -4.89 6.02
N THR A 397 -20.04 -4.64 6.58
CA THR A 397 -19.29 -3.39 6.32
C THR A 397 -18.65 -3.34 4.93
N ASN A 398 -18.47 -4.49 4.29
CA ASN A 398 -17.85 -4.59 2.97
C ASN A 398 -18.83 -4.97 1.84
N ILE A 399 -20.15 -4.91 2.08
CA ILE A 399 -21.14 -4.98 1.00
C ILE A 399 -20.89 -3.81 0.06
N ARG A 400 -20.94 -4.07 -1.25
CA ARG A 400 -20.64 -3.11 -2.34
C ARG A 400 -19.20 -2.57 -2.30
N LYS A 401 -18.30 -3.28 -1.61
CA LYS A 401 -16.89 -2.93 -1.54
C LYS A 401 -16.03 -4.15 -1.83
N LEU A 402 -14.95 -3.96 -2.57
CA LEU A 402 -13.99 -5.01 -2.88
C LEU A 402 -12.58 -4.54 -2.54
N CYS A 403 -11.91 -5.25 -1.66
CA CYS A 403 -10.64 -4.82 -1.06
C CYS A 403 -9.44 -5.26 -1.90
N PHE A 404 -8.54 -4.31 -2.21
CA PHE A 404 -7.26 -4.49 -2.88
C PHE A 404 -6.10 -4.14 -1.94
N LYS A 405 -4.88 -4.35 -2.38
CA LYS A 405 -3.69 -3.97 -1.60
C LYS A 405 -3.59 -2.46 -1.37
N ASN A 406 -4.06 -1.64 -2.31
CA ASN A 406 -3.98 -0.17 -2.28
C ASN A 406 -5.28 0.55 -1.90
N GLY A 407 -6.28 -0.14 -1.36
CA GLY A 407 -7.54 0.44 -0.96
C GLY A 407 -8.72 -0.48 -1.29
N TYR A 408 -9.93 0.02 -1.24
CA TYR A 408 -11.11 -0.74 -1.64
C TYR A 408 -11.84 -0.03 -2.78
N TRP A 409 -12.37 -0.83 -3.71
CA TRP A 409 -13.29 -0.34 -4.74
C TRP A 409 -14.69 -0.20 -4.17
N ASP A 410 -15.28 0.98 -4.29
CA ASP A 410 -16.67 1.26 -3.96
C ASP A 410 -17.52 1.16 -5.23
N PHE A 411 -18.39 0.14 -5.29
CA PHE A 411 -19.24 -0.12 -6.45
C PHE A 411 -20.32 0.95 -6.66
N VAL A 412 -20.77 1.59 -5.58
CA VAL A 412 -21.82 2.63 -5.66
C VAL A 412 -21.22 3.92 -6.20
N ASN A 413 -20.11 4.36 -5.61
CA ASN A 413 -19.43 5.59 -6.01
C ASN A 413 -18.47 5.41 -7.20
N LYS A 414 -18.27 4.18 -7.68
CA LYS A 414 -17.40 3.80 -8.81
C LYS A 414 -15.99 4.38 -8.70
N LYS A 415 -15.39 4.26 -7.53
CA LYS A 415 -14.03 4.78 -7.25
C LYS A 415 -13.26 3.91 -6.28
N LEU A 416 -11.94 4.01 -6.36
CA LEU A 416 -11.03 3.46 -5.34
C LEU A 416 -11.00 4.42 -4.15
N CYS A 417 -11.17 3.87 -2.94
CA CYS A 417 -11.13 4.58 -1.67
C CYS A 417 -9.98 4.04 -0.81
N ASP A 418 -9.39 4.90 0.03
CA ASP A 418 -8.43 4.46 1.03
C ASP A 418 -9.14 3.68 2.14
N TYR A 419 -8.43 2.74 2.79
CA TYR A 419 -8.95 2.05 3.97
C TYR A 419 -9.19 3.01 5.12
N ASP A 420 -10.29 2.80 5.82
CA ASP A 420 -10.63 3.48 7.07
C ASP A 420 -11.01 2.45 8.15
N ASP A 421 -11.25 2.93 9.38
CA ASP A 421 -11.55 2.07 10.51
C ASP A 421 -12.97 1.46 10.48
N THR A 422 -13.80 1.83 9.50
CA THR A 422 -15.17 1.30 9.35
C THR A 422 -15.21 0.05 8.47
N ILE A 423 -14.13 -0.28 7.76
CA ILE A 423 -14.05 -1.42 6.86
C ILE A 423 -13.47 -2.64 7.58
N TYR A 424 -14.30 -3.64 7.77
CA TYR A 424 -13.90 -4.93 8.32
C TYR A 424 -13.86 -5.95 7.18
N THR A 425 -12.67 -6.46 6.83
CA THR A 425 -12.52 -7.46 5.76
C THR A 425 -11.65 -8.61 6.20
N ALA A 426 -12.08 -9.85 5.90
CA ALA A 426 -11.28 -11.06 6.10
C ALA A 426 -10.47 -11.45 4.85
N VAL A 427 -10.72 -10.80 3.73
CA VAL A 427 -10.04 -11.09 2.46
C VAL A 427 -9.73 -9.82 1.70
N LYS A 428 -8.61 -9.83 0.97
CA LYS A 428 -8.29 -8.80 -0.02
C LYS A 428 -7.58 -9.40 -1.22
N ILE A 429 -7.64 -8.73 -2.34
CA ILE A 429 -6.85 -9.04 -3.52
C ILE A 429 -5.41 -8.57 -3.25
N ASN A 430 -4.43 -9.47 -3.45
CA ASN A 430 -3.02 -9.20 -3.14
C ASN A 430 -2.32 -8.27 -4.14
N ASN A 431 -3.04 -7.79 -5.15
CA ASN A 431 -2.56 -6.82 -6.14
C ASN A 431 -3.15 -5.44 -5.88
N ASN A 432 -2.48 -4.42 -6.39
CA ASN A 432 -3.06 -3.08 -6.45
C ASN A 432 -4.13 -3.05 -7.54
N TYR A 433 -5.24 -2.35 -7.28
CA TYR A 433 -6.12 -1.94 -8.36
C TYR A 433 -5.42 -0.86 -9.19
N THR A 434 -5.40 -1.06 -10.50
CA THR A 434 -4.86 -0.10 -11.47
C THR A 434 -5.89 0.03 -12.60
N PRO A 435 -6.41 1.24 -12.87
CA PRO A 435 -7.31 1.46 -13.99
C PRO A 435 -6.67 1.05 -15.32
N SER A 436 -7.43 0.38 -16.16
CA SER A 436 -6.99 -0.04 -17.49
C SER A 436 -7.16 1.08 -18.53
N THR A 437 -6.55 0.90 -19.70
CA THR A 437 -6.80 1.75 -20.86
C THR A 437 -8.10 1.34 -21.58
N GLU A 438 -8.66 2.27 -22.37
CA GLU A 438 -9.82 1.96 -23.22
C GLU A 438 -9.48 0.91 -24.28
N GLU A 439 -8.26 0.95 -24.82
CA GLU A 439 -7.76 -0.03 -25.78
C GLU A 439 -7.76 -1.43 -25.21
N ASN A 440 -7.19 -1.62 -24.00
CA ASN A 440 -7.15 -2.93 -23.34
C ASN A 440 -8.57 -3.45 -23.02
N ARG A 441 -9.51 -2.57 -22.64
CA ARG A 441 -10.91 -2.98 -22.44
C ARG A 441 -11.57 -3.42 -23.76
N ARG A 442 -11.33 -2.69 -24.84
CA ARG A 442 -11.82 -3.07 -26.18
C ARG A 442 -11.27 -4.42 -26.61
N ASP A 443 -9.97 -4.67 -26.40
CA ASP A 443 -9.36 -5.96 -26.73
C ASP A 443 -9.99 -7.12 -25.95
N VAL A 444 -10.35 -6.92 -24.67
CA VAL A 444 -11.05 -7.93 -23.88
C VAL A 444 -12.45 -8.20 -24.43
N TYR A 445 -13.18 -7.14 -24.83
CA TYR A 445 -14.48 -7.31 -25.50
C TYR A 445 -14.35 -8.07 -26.82
N ASP A 446 -13.44 -7.66 -27.69
CA ASP A 446 -13.34 -8.16 -29.06
C ASP A 446 -12.78 -9.59 -29.12
N ARG A 447 -11.83 -9.94 -28.24
CA ARG A 447 -11.17 -11.24 -28.28
C ARG A 447 -11.74 -12.28 -27.34
N ILE A 448 -12.46 -11.87 -26.28
CA ILE A 448 -12.98 -12.79 -25.26
C ILE A 448 -14.49 -12.66 -25.13
N LEU A 449 -15.00 -11.52 -24.67
CA LEU A 449 -16.38 -11.42 -24.24
C LEU A 449 -17.36 -11.52 -25.41
N ASN A 450 -17.19 -10.72 -26.47
CA ASN A 450 -18.08 -10.75 -27.62
C ASN A 450 -18.07 -12.12 -28.33
N PRO A 451 -16.90 -12.75 -28.60
CA PRO A 451 -16.90 -14.08 -29.20
C PRO A 451 -17.54 -15.15 -28.32
N ILE A 452 -17.33 -15.15 -27.01
CA ILE A 452 -17.91 -16.16 -26.10
C ILE A 452 -19.43 -16.11 -26.10
N PHE A 453 -20.00 -14.89 -26.13
CA PHE A 453 -21.46 -14.69 -26.15
C PHE A 453 -22.05 -14.59 -27.58
N ALA A 454 -21.30 -14.97 -28.63
CA ALA A 454 -21.69 -14.88 -30.03
C ALA A 454 -22.25 -13.49 -30.41
N ASN A 455 -21.62 -12.43 -29.89
CA ASN A 455 -22.02 -11.01 -30.04
C ASN A 455 -23.43 -10.70 -29.52
N ASN A 456 -23.97 -11.50 -28.61
CA ASN A 456 -25.19 -11.17 -27.88
C ASN A 456 -24.88 -10.24 -26.72
N ASP A 457 -25.00 -8.94 -26.97
CA ASP A 457 -24.68 -7.89 -25.97
C ASP A 457 -25.55 -7.99 -24.71
N GLU A 458 -26.85 -8.29 -24.88
CA GLU A 458 -27.79 -8.39 -23.75
C GLU A 458 -27.39 -9.52 -22.79
N MET A 459 -27.05 -10.69 -23.31
CA MET A 459 -26.63 -11.84 -22.52
C MET A 459 -25.27 -11.58 -21.85
N ARG A 460 -24.32 -11.03 -22.61
CA ARG A 460 -22.99 -10.65 -22.13
C ARG A 460 -23.10 -9.67 -20.96
N ASP A 461 -23.84 -8.56 -21.15
CA ASP A 461 -23.94 -7.47 -20.17
C ASP A 461 -24.73 -7.93 -18.94
N SER A 462 -25.72 -8.79 -19.09
CA SER A 462 -26.43 -9.44 -17.98
C SER A 462 -25.50 -10.34 -17.18
N TRP A 463 -24.66 -11.16 -17.83
CA TRP A 463 -23.67 -12.00 -17.16
C TRP A 463 -22.61 -11.16 -16.40
N LEU A 464 -22.14 -10.09 -17.04
CA LEU A 464 -21.19 -9.15 -16.42
C LEU A 464 -21.79 -8.47 -15.18
N ASN A 465 -23.03 -7.97 -15.28
CA ASN A 465 -23.73 -7.37 -14.15
C ASN A 465 -23.97 -8.37 -13.01
N THR A 466 -24.44 -9.58 -13.33
CA THR A 466 -24.67 -10.64 -12.33
C THR A 466 -23.36 -11.00 -11.61
N THR A 467 -22.26 -11.09 -12.35
CA THR A 467 -20.93 -11.37 -11.80
C THR A 467 -20.43 -10.21 -10.94
N ALA A 468 -20.59 -8.96 -11.40
CA ALA A 468 -20.21 -7.76 -10.65
C ALA A 468 -20.99 -7.63 -9.34
N ARG A 469 -22.29 -7.91 -9.35
CA ARG A 469 -23.14 -7.92 -8.16
C ARG A 469 -22.74 -9.01 -7.17
N ALA A 470 -22.38 -10.20 -7.66
CA ALA A 470 -21.85 -11.26 -6.81
C ALA A 470 -20.53 -10.81 -6.13
N LEU A 471 -19.61 -10.18 -6.89
CA LEU A 471 -18.36 -9.62 -6.36
C LEU A 471 -18.61 -8.47 -5.36
N ALA A 472 -19.65 -7.66 -5.58
CA ALA A 472 -20.08 -6.63 -4.65
C ALA A 472 -20.70 -7.20 -3.35
N GLY A 473 -21.09 -8.48 -3.34
CA GLY A 473 -21.71 -9.14 -2.19
C GLY A 473 -23.19 -8.84 -2.03
N GLU A 474 -23.90 -8.64 -3.13
CA GLU A 474 -25.36 -8.42 -3.17
C GLU A 474 -26.11 -9.74 -2.89
N ILE A 475 -26.20 -10.10 -1.63
CA ILE A 475 -26.87 -11.34 -1.18
C ILE A 475 -28.38 -11.31 -1.43
N GLU A 476 -28.98 -10.13 -1.47
CA GLU A 476 -30.43 -9.95 -1.69
C GLU A 476 -30.89 -10.41 -3.08
N ASP A 477 -29.95 -10.60 -4.01
CA ASP A 477 -30.29 -11.15 -5.34
C ASP A 477 -30.78 -12.59 -5.28
N LYS A 478 -30.45 -13.32 -4.23
CA LYS A 478 -30.91 -14.69 -3.92
C LYS A 478 -30.83 -15.66 -5.09
N ASN A 479 -29.73 -15.61 -5.84
CA ASN A 479 -29.54 -16.47 -7.00
C ASN A 479 -28.23 -17.25 -7.00
N TRP A 480 -28.18 -18.25 -7.83
CA TRP A 480 -26.97 -18.95 -8.25
C TRP A 480 -26.94 -19.03 -9.78
N VAL A 481 -25.78 -19.24 -10.35
CA VAL A 481 -25.56 -19.08 -11.79
C VAL A 481 -25.12 -20.38 -12.43
N VAL A 482 -25.69 -20.69 -13.59
CA VAL A 482 -25.25 -21.76 -14.49
C VAL A 482 -24.68 -21.12 -15.76
N CYS A 483 -23.47 -21.48 -16.11
CA CYS A 483 -22.79 -21.12 -17.35
C CYS A 483 -22.65 -22.38 -18.19
N MET A 484 -23.56 -22.60 -19.11
CA MET A 484 -23.67 -23.81 -19.89
C MET A 484 -23.24 -23.59 -21.35
N GLY A 485 -22.52 -24.52 -21.91
CA GLY A 485 -22.12 -24.48 -23.32
C GLY A 485 -21.25 -25.69 -23.67
N GLU A 486 -21.12 -25.98 -24.95
CA GLU A 486 -20.32 -27.10 -25.42
C GLU A 486 -18.84 -26.98 -25.04
N ARG A 487 -18.09 -28.05 -25.29
CA ARG A 487 -16.64 -28.03 -25.18
C ARG A 487 -16.07 -26.95 -26.12
N ASP A 488 -15.02 -26.29 -25.66
CA ASP A 488 -14.29 -25.23 -26.38
C ASP A 488 -15.13 -23.96 -26.66
N CYS A 489 -16.10 -23.63 -25.80
CA CYS A 489 -16.89 -22.37 -25.88
C CYS A 489 -16.31 -21.19 -25.04
N GLY A 490 -15.14 -21.34 -24.43
CA GLY A 490 -14.49 -20.25 -23.68
C GLY A 490 -14.70 -20.28 -22.15
N LYS A 491 -15.49 -21.21 -21.59
CA LYS A 491 -15.72 -21.32 -20.12
C LYS A 491 -14.42 -21.28 -19.30
N GLY A 492 -13.45 -22.09 -19.69
CA GLY A 492 -12.18 -22.18 -18.97
C GLY A 492 -11.33 -20.90 -19.00
N VAL A 493 -11.53 -20.06 -20.02
CA VAL A 493 -10.87 -18.73 -20.08
C VAL A 493 -11.51 -17.81 -19.06
N LEU A 494 -12.83 -17.73 -18.98
CA LEU A 494 -13.54 -16.90 -18.00
C LEU A 494 -13.26 -17.31 -16.56
N VAL A 495 -13.28 -18.61 -16.25
CA VAL A 495 -12.90 -19.14 -14.92
C VAL A 495 -11.47 -18.70 -14.57
N GLY A 496 -10.52 -18.89 -15.48
CA GLY A 496 -9.13 -18.52 -15.25
C GLY A 496 -8.93 -17.01 -15.07
N MET A 497 -9.70 -16.18 -15.78
CA MET A 497 -9.69 -14.72 -15.59
C MET A 497 -10.28 -14.31 -14.24
N LEU A 498 -11.42 -14.87 -13.84
CA LEU A 498 -12.05 -14.61 -12.54
C LEU A 498 -11.12 -14.99 -11.38
N GLU A 499 -10.50 -16.16 -11.44
CA GLU A 499 -9.55 -16.59 -10.40
C GLU A 499 -8.30 -15.68 -10.36
N LYS A 500 -7.79 -15.28 -11.52
CA LYS A 500 -6.60 -14.42 -11.60
C LYS A 500 -6.89 -12.99 -11.14
N ALA A 501 -8.05 -12.46 -11.52
CA ALA A 501 -8.47 -11.09 -11.21
C ALA A 501 -8.80 -10.91 -9.72
N PHE A 502 -9.58 -11.84 -9.16
CA PHE A 502 -10.19 -11.65 -7.84
C PHE A 502 -9.61 -12.57 -6.75
N GLY A 503 -8.72 -13.48 -7.11
CA GLY A 503 -7.87 -14.23 -6.19
C GLY A 503 -8.62 -14.74 -4.95
N ASN A 504 -8.36 -14.09 -3.81
CA ASN A 504 -8.94 -14.53 -2.54
C ASN A 504 -10.47 -14.40 -2.45
N TYR A 505 -11.13 -13.62 -3.31
CA TYR A 505 -12.58 -13.53 -3.36
C TYR A 505 -13.25 -14.62 -4.20
N CYS A 506 -12.49 -15.25 -5.10
CA CYS A 506 -12.95 -16.33 -5.97
C CYS A 506 -12.18 -17.61 -5.68
N ARG A 507 -12.83 -18.74 -5.80
CA ARG A 507 -12.15 -20.03 -5.75
C ARG A 507 -12.91 -21.05 -6.57
N ALA A 508 -12.19 -21.83 -7.37
CA ALA A 508 -12.72 -23.01 -8.00
C ALA A 508 -12.80 -24.17 -7.01
N THR A 509 -13.83 -24.97 -7.15
CA THR A 509 -14.02 -26.24 -6.44
C THR A 509 -14.40 -27.33 -7.43
N ASN A 510 -14.22 -28.59 -7.01
CA ASN A 510 -14.68 -29.71 -7.81
C ASN A 510 -16.23 -29.69 -7.88
N GLY A 511 -16.79 -29.78 -9.08
CA GLY A 511 -18.22 -29.83 -9.32
C GLY A 511 -18.92 -30.97 -8.59
N GLU A 512 -18.21 -32.08 -8.34
CA GLU A 512 -18.73 -33.21 -7.55
C GLU A 512 -19.15 -32.84 -6.12
N ASN A 513 -18.63 -31.73 -5.57
CA ASN A 513 -19.06 -31.24 -4.25
C ASN A 513 -20.53 -30.79 -4.23
N PHE A 514 -21.09 -30.49 -5.39
CA PHE A 514 -22.51 -30.15 -5.56
C PHE A 514 -23.38 -31.35 -5.94
N VAL A 515 -22.80 -32.52 -6.11
CA VAL A 515 -23.50 -33.69 -6.61
C VAL A 515 -23.57 -34.76 -5.51
N PHE A 516 -24.65 -35.46 -5.44
CA PHE A 516 -24.78 -36.62 -4.57
C PHE A 516 -25.33 -37.84 -5.32
N LYS A 517 -24.95 -39.03 -4.83
CA LYS A 517 -25.49 -40.31 -5.29
C LYS A 517 -26.48 -40.84 -4.22
N GLY A 518 -27.74 -41.06 -4.57
CA GLY A 518 -28.72 -41.62 -3.68
C GLY A 518 -29.28 -40.66 -2.62
N SER A 519 -29.65 -41.15 -1.41
CA SER A 519 -30.18 -40.31 -0.35
C SER A 519 -29.16 -39.39 0.28
N ILE A 520 -29.61 -38.21 0.73
CA ILE A 520 -28.78 -37.20 1.39
C ILE A 520 -28.27 -37.80 2.72
N GLY A 521 -26.96 -38.06 2.80
CA GLY A 521 -26.30 -38.53 4.02
C GLY A 521 -26.07 -37.40 5.03
N ASP A 522 -25.46 -37.74 6.17
CA ASP A 522 -25.18 -36.83 7.30
C ASP A 522 -24.54 -35.50 6.86
N SER A 523 -25.18 -34.41 7.23
CA SER A 523 -25.05 -33.12 6.60
C SER A 523 -23.75 -32.34 6.92
N ALA A 524 -23.27 -32.41 8.16
CA ALA A 524 -22.17 -31.54 8.62
C ALA A 524 -20.78 -31.93 8.07
N LYS A 525 -20.51 -33.25 7.98
CA LYS A 525 -19.25 -33.77 7.44
C LYS A 525 -19.14 -33.58 5.93
N ALA A 526 -20.28 -33.67 5.24
CA ALA A 526 -20.36 -33.50 3.79
C ALA A 526 -20.06 -32.05 3.34
N LEU A 527 -20.18 -31.04 4.22
CA LEU A 527 -20.05 -29.61 3.90
C LEU A 527 -18.69 -29.00 4.31
N SER A 528 -17.72 -29.81 4.74
CA SER A 528 -16.37 -29.34 5.10
C SER A 528 -15.68 -28.56 3.97
N TRP A 529 -16.00 -28.85 2.72
CA TRP A 529 -15.47 -28.16 1.55
C TRP A 529 -15.94 -26.70 1.44
N LEU A 530 -17.02 -26.31 2.13
CA LEU A 530 -17.53 -24.93 2.15
C LEU A 530 -16.77 -24.01 3.10
N VAL A 531 -16.08 -24.54 4.10
CA VAL A 531 -15.34 -23.73 5.08
C VAL A 531 -14.38 -22.72 4.42
N PRO A 532 -13.60 -23.07 3.37
CA PRO A 532 -12.73 -22.12 2.69
C PRO A 532 -13.45 -21.01 1.91
N PHE A 533 -14.80 -21.06 1.83
CA PHE A 533 -15.60 -20.07 1.08
C PHE A 533 -16.29 -19.04 1.98
N GLU A 534 -16.12 -19.09 3.28
CA GLU A 534 -16.81 -18.25 4.25
C GLU A 534 -16.78 -16.76 3.91
N PHE A 535 -15.62 -16.22 3.53
CA PHE A 535 -15.47 -14.79 3.20
C PHE A 535 -15.29 -14.53 1.70
N LYS A 536 -15.64 -15.51 0.86
CA LYS A 536 -15.53 -15.35 -0.59
C LYS A 536 -16.80 -14.78 -1.20
N ARG A 537 -16.70 -14.38 -2.46
CA ARG A 537 -17.79 -13.80 -3.26
C ARG A 537 -18.27 -14.73 -4.37
N LEU A 538 -17.38 -15.59 -4.89
CA LEU A 538 -17.70 -16.53 -5.95
C LEU A 538 -17.17 -17.93 -5.62
N ILE A 539 -18.02 -18.91 -5.82
CA ILE A 539 -17.67 -20.34 -5.87
C ILE A 539 -17.74 -20.74 -7.33
N LEU A 540 -16.59 -20.96 -7.95
CA LEU A 540 -16.52 -21.42 -9.33
C LEU A 540 -16.43 -22.95 -9.34
N THR A 541 -17.15 -23.61 -10.24
CA THR A 541 -16.98 -25.06 -10.39
C THR A 541 -16.13 -25.37 -11.59
N ASN A 542 -15.33 -26.43 -11.49
CA ASN A 542 -14.87 -27.15 -12.65
C ASN A 542 -16.03 -27.95 -13.24
N GLU A 543 -15.83 -28.50 -14.42
CA GLU A 543 -16.83 -29.26 -15.17
C GLU A 543 -17.54 -30.30 -14.28
N ILE A 544 -18.86 -30.25 -14.24
CA ILE A 544 -19.71 -31.31 -13.68
C ILE A 544 -20.04 -32.22 -14.84
N THR A 545 -19.59 -33.48 -14.78
CA THR A 545 -19.90 -34.49 -15.79
C THR A 545 -21.22 -35.19 -15.46
N ARG A 546 -22.09 -35.30 -16.46
CA ARG A 546 -23.28 -36.10 -16.38
C ARG A 546 -22.90 -37.59 -16.49
N ASP A 547 -23.33 -38.41 -15.55
CA ASP A 547 -23.16 -39.86 -15.63
C ASP A 547 -24.25 -40.46 -16.57
N GLY A 548 -23.86 -41.34 -17.47
CA GLY A 548 -24.78 -41.92 -18.47
C GLY A 548 -26.03 -42.59 -17.87
N ASP A 549 -25.96 -43.00 -16.63
CA ASP A 549 -27.06 -43.66 -15.93
C ASP A 549 -27.96 -42.72 -15.12
N ASN A 550 -27.77 -41.40 -15.21
CA ASN A 550 -28.52 -40.37 -14.43
C ASN A 550 -28.50 -40.58 -12.91
N THR A 551 -27.48 -41.24 -12.37
CA THR A 551 -27.37 -41.51 -10.92
C THR A 551 -26.87 -40.29 -10.15
N TYR A 552 -26.23 -39.35 -10.83
CA TYR A 552 -25.74 -38.08 -10.24
C TYR A 552 -26.86 -37.04 -10.27
N LYS A 553 -27.11 -36.44 -9.10
CA LYS A 553 -28.05 -35.33 -8.95
C LYS A 553 -27.37 -34.18 -8.24
N ILE A 554 -27.65 -32.95 -8.68
CA ILE A 554 -27.20 -31.78 -7.98
C ILE A 554 -28.00 -31.60 -6.70
N ASN A 555 -27.29 -31.33 -5.60
CA ASN A 555 -27.89 -31.04 -4.31
C ASN A 555 -28.52 -29.64 -4.28
N GLY A 556 -29.77 -29.52 -4.64
CA GLY A 556 -30.51 -28.27 -4.67
C GLY A 556 -30.64 -27.61 -3.29
N ASN A 557 -30.59 -28.37 -2.19
CA ASN A 557 -30.63 -27.79 -0.84
C ASN A 557 -29.37 -26.96 -0.53
N ILE A 558 -28.21 -27.40 -0.96
CA ILE A 558 -26.97 -26.61 -0.83
C ILE A 558 -27.07 -25.35 -1.66
N LEU A 559 -27.55 -25.47 -2.91
CA LEU A 559 -27.71 -24.31 -3.80
C LEU A 559 -28.67 -23.27 -3.21
N LYS A 560 -29.80 -23.69 -2.67
CA LYS A 560 -30.76 -22.81 -2.00
C LYS A 560 -30.15 -22.10 -0.78
N LYS A 561 -29.43 -22.82 0.06
CA LYS A 561 -28.72 -22.22 1.21
C LYS A 561 -27.67 -21.20 0.79
N LEU A 562 -26.90 -21.49 -0.26
CA LEU A 562 -25.89 -20.55 -0.78
C LEU A 562 -26.54 -19.36 -1.49
N ALA A 563 -27.64 -19.55 -2.19
CA ALA A 563 -28.39 -18.49 -2.85
C ALA A 563 -29.09 -17.56 -1.84
N SER A 564 -29.51 -18.05 -0.67
CA SER A 564 -30.13 -17.22 0.38
C SER A 564 -29.17 -16.16 0.93
N GLY A 565 -27.85 -16.45 0.92
CA GLY A 565 -26.80 -15.48 1.23
C GLY A 565 -26.67 -15.07 2.71
N GLY A 566 -27.46 -15.64 3.62
CA GLY A 566 -27.44 -15.30 5.04
C GLY A 566 -27.62 -16.48 5.97
N ASP A 567 -27.91 -17.65 5.42
CA ASP A 567 -28.14 -18.85 6.20
C ASP A 567 -26.85 -19.36 6.85
N LYS A 568 -26.95 -19.73 8.13
CA LYS A 568 -25.89 -20.44 8.83
C LYS A 568 -25.77 -21.86 8.29
N ILE A 569 -24.59 -22.23 7.87
CA ILE A 569 -24.28 -23.56 7.35
C ILE A 569 -23.37 -24.26 8.35
N GLU A 570 -23.86 -25.36 8.93
CA GLU A 570 -23.03 -26.19 9.78
C GLU A 570 -22.03 -26.98 8.95
N ALA A 571 -20.76 -26.81 9.23
CA ALA A 571 -19.67 -27.48 8.56
C ALA A 571 -18.63 -27.97 9.56
N ARG A 572 -17.99 -29.10 9.28
CA ARG A 572 -16.98 -29.68 10.16
C ARG A 572 -15.67 -29.90 9.43
N VAL A 573 -14.64 -29.28 9.90
CA VAL A 573 -13.26 -29.57 9.45
C VAL A 573 -12.79 -30.85 10.13
N ASN A 574 -12.07 -31.70 9.38
CA ASN A 574 -11.51 -32.95 9.95
C ASN A 574 -10.71 -32.67 11.22
N HIS A 575 -11.03 -33.39 12.32
CA HIS A 575 -10.41 -33.26 13.64
C HIS A 575 -10.60 -31.90 14.35
N LYS A 576 -11.59 -31.10 13.96
CA LYS A 576 -12.02 -29.89 14.66
C LYS A 576 -13.48 -29.93 15.02
N ASP A 577 -13.90 -29.05 15.93
CA ASP A 577 -15.30 -28.89 16.30
C ASP A 577 -16.13 -28.38 15.10
N GLU A 578 -17.43 -28.57 15.18
CA GLU A 578 -18.38 -28.04 14.22
C GLU A 578 -18.35 -26.51 14.26
N VAL A 579 -18.32 -25.91 13.10
CA VAL A 579 -18.35 -24.46 12.94
C VAL A 579 -19.57 -24.04 12.11
N ASN A 580 -20.25 -23.02 12.57
CA ASN A 580 -21.27 -22.34 11.79
C ASN A 580 -20.59 -21.32 10.89
N ILE A 581 -20.70 -21.49 9.59
CA ILE A 581 -20.22 -20.54 8.61
C ILE A 581 -21.40 -19.82 7.96
N VAL A 582 -21.19 -18.54 7.68
CA VAL A 582 -22.03 -17.73 6.79
C VAL A 582 -21.21 -17.42 5.56
N THR A 583 -21.79 -17.50 4.38
CA THR A 583 -21.07 -17.15 3.16
C THR A 583 -21.90 -16.24 2.26
N GLN A 584 -21.24 -15.28 1.66
CA GLN A 584 -21.78 -14.42 0.60
C GLN A 584 -21.37 -14.94 -0.78
N ALA A 585 -20.71 -16.10 -0.83
CA ALA A 585 -20.17 -16.65 -2.06
C ALA A 585 -21.30 -17.24 -2.93
N ARG A 586 -21.49 -16.63 -4.09
CA ARG A 586 -22.46 -17.08 -5.08
C ARG A 586 -21.90 -18.24 -5.89
N PRO A 587 -22.60 -19.39 -5.97
CA PRO A 587 -22.22 -20.46 -6.86
C PRO A 587 -22.36 -20.04 -8.32
N MET A 588 -21.32 -20.31 -9.12
CA MET A 588 -21.30 -20.15 -10.57
C MET A 588 -20.82 -21.48 -11.18
N ILE A 589 -21.74 -22.25 -11.68
CA ILE A 589 -21.53 -23.61 -12.18
C ILE A 589 -21.22 -23.55 -13.67
N PHE A 590 -20.02 -23.97 -14.05
CA PHE A 590 -19.62 -24.10 -15.43
C PHE A 590 -19.73 -25.55 -15.86
N CYS A 591 -20.59 -25.86 -16.82
CA CYS A 591 -20.84 -27.22 -17.28
C CYS A 591 -21.08 -27.27 -18.80
N ASN A 592 -20.92 -28.48 -19.38
CA ASN A 592 -21.38 -28.74 -20.76
C ASN A 592 -22.84 -29.11 -20.73
N ASP A 593 -23.23 -29.92 -19.77
CA ASP A 593 -24.58 -30.41 -19.54
C ASP A 593 -24.81 -30.45 -18.01
N LEU A 594 -26.00 -30.03 -17.56
CA LEU A 594 -26.31 -29.94 -16.15
C LEU A 594 -27.05 -31.19 -15.70
N PRO A 595 -26.53 -31.93 -14.68
CA PRO A 595 -27.27 -33.03 -14.09
C PRO A 595 -28.62 -32.60 -13.48
N PRO A 596 -29.59 -33.50 -13.32
CA PRO A 596 -30.87 -33.21 -12.65
C PRO A 596 -30.64 -32.59 -11.27
N ILE A 597 -31.49 -31.63 -10.89
CA ILE A 597 -31.42 -30.94 -9.60
C ILE A 597 -32.48 -31.49 -8.65
N GLU A 598 -32.07 -31.83 -7.45
CA GLU A 598 -33.01 -32.31 -6.41
C GLU A 598 -32.78 -31.61 -5.06
N PRO A 599 -33.78 -30.97 -4.48
CA PRO A 599 -35.16 -30.84 -4.97
C PRO A 599 -35.27 -29.87 -6.16
N ALA A 600 -36.21 -30.07 -7.04
CA ALA A 600 -36.38 -29.34 -8.29
C ALA A 600 -36.67 -27.82 -8.10
N ASP A 601 -37.28 -27.45 -6.95
CA ASP A 601 -37.57 -26.05 -6.60
C ASP A 601 -36.31 -25.18 -6.44
N ALA A 602 -35.13 -25.76 -6.33
CA ALA A 602 -33.86 -25.03 -6.34
C ALA A 602 -33.60 -24.34 -7.71
N LYS A 603 -34.27 -24.80 -8.78
CA LYS A 603 -34.20 -24.14 -10.11
C LYS A 603 -34.79 -22.71 -10.10
N GLU A 604 -35.73 -22.41 -9.19
CA GLU A 604 -36.39 -21.10 -9.11
C GLU A 604 -35.39 -19.95 -8.89
N THR A 605 -34.29 -20.22 -8.22
CA THR A 605 -33.23 -19.24 -7.95
C THR A 605 -32.06 -19.33 -8.92
N ALA A 606 -32.14 -20.17 -9.94
CA ALA A 606 -31.09 -20.33 -10.95
C ALA A 606 -31.14 -19.25 -12.03
N TYR A 607 -29.98 -18.72 -12.42
CA TYR A 607 -29.80 -17.90 -13.61
C TYR A 607 -28.94 -18.67 -14.60
N ILE A 608 -29.47 -18.91 -15.81
CA ILE A 608 -28.76 -19.65 -16.85
C ILE A 608 -28.25 -18.72 -17.92
N TYR A 609 -26.98 -18.89 -18.24
CA TYR A 609 -26.28 -18.26 -19.35
C TYR A 609 -25.78 -19.35 -20.29
N TYR A 610 -26.29 -19.34 -21.51
CA TYR A 610 -25.83 -20.23 -22.57
C TYR A 610 -24.67 -19.58 -23.31
N PHE A 611 -23.58 -20.32 -23.48
CA PHE A 611 -22.42 -19.90 -24.25
C PHE A 611 -22.49 -20.59 -25.62
N PRO A 612 -23.08 -19.93 -26.62
CA PRO A 612 -23.38 -20.56 -27.90
C PRO A 612 -22.17 -20.66 -28.82
N SER A 613 -21.01 -20.24 -28.39
CA SER A 613 -19.82 -20.21 -29.22
C SER A 613 -19.04 -21.51 -29.16
N LYS A 614 -18.34 -21.83 -30.26
CA LYS A 614 -17.40 -22.94 -30.38
C LYS A 614 -16.15 -22.48 -31.11
N PHE A 615 -15.01 -22.56 -30.44
CA PHE A 615 -13.73 -22.16 -31.01
C PHE A 615 -13.08 -23.36 -31.70
N VAL A 616 -12.84 -23.25 -33.02
CA VAL A 616 -12.37 -24.34 -33.88
C VAL A 616 -11.19 -23.93 -34.76
N ASP A 617 -10.41 -24.91 -35.19
CA ASP A 617 -9.32 -24.74 -36.17
C ASP A 617 -9.83 -24.95 -37.63
N ASP A 618 -11.04 -25.48 -37.78
CA ASP A 618 -11.65 -25.78 -39.06
C ASP A 618 -12.09 -24.50 -39.81
N THR A 619 -11.35 -24.14 -40.85
CA THR A 619 -11.55 -22.90 -41.60
C THR A 619 -12.87 -22.83 -42.33
N GLU A 620 -13.51 -23.98 -42.68
CA GLU A 620 -14.81 -24.01 -43.36
C GLU A 620 -15.97 -23.67 -42.43
N LYS A 621 -15.80 -23.92 -41.14
CA LYS A 621 -16.82 -23.60 -40.12
C LYS A 621 -16.67 -22.20 -39.54
N ILE A 622 -15.49 -21.61 -39.55
CA ILE A 622 -15.27 -20.29 -38.96
C ILE A 622 -16.17 -19.25 -39.59
N GLY A 623 -16.92 -18.51 -38.74
CA GLY A 623 -17.87 -17.48 -39.17
C GLY A 623 -19.24 -18.02 -39.56
N THR A 624 -19.51 -19.33 -39.41
CA THR A 624 -20.85 -19.91 -39.63
C THR A 624 -21.62 -20.03 -38.32
N GLU A 625 -22.94 -20.07 -38.43
CA GLU A 625 -23.86 -20.22 -37.31
C GLU A 625 -24.81 -21.38 -37.56
N LEU A 626 -25.02 -22.21 -36.52
CA LEU A 626 -26.13 -23.15 -36.49
C LEU A 626 -27.27 -22.51 -35.73
N LYS A 627 -28.44 -22.39 -36.35
CA LYS A 627 -29.64 -21.78 -35.78
C LYS A 627 -30.78 -22.76 -35.62
N ASN A 628 -31.62 -22.50 -34.63
CA ASN A 628 -32.87 -23.20 -34.43
C ASN A 628 -33.80 -22.85 -35.60
N GLU A 629 -34.33 -23.85 -36.31
CA GLU A 629 -35.19 -23.64 -37.51
C GLU A 629 -36.50 -22.91 -37.18
N SER A 630 -37.01 -23.06 -35.97
CA SER A 630 -38.30 -22.51 -35.53
C SER A 630 -38.17 -21.10 -34.94
N THR A 631 -37.14 -20.85 -34.12
CA THR A 631 -36.94 -19.59 -33.35
C THR A 631 -35.93 -18.66 -33.99
N ASN A 632 -35.13 -19.15 -34.95
CA ASN A 632 -33.98 -18.44 -35.54
C ASN A 632 -32.87 -18.04 -34.50
N GLU A 633 -32.92 -18.58 -33.30
CA GLU A 633 -31.91 -18.36 -32.27
C GLU A 633 -30.62 -19.10 -32.59
N ILE A 634 -29.48 -18.51 -32.25
CA ILE A 634 -28.16 -19.12 -32.46
C ILE A 634 -28.01 -20.26 -31.45
N ILE A 635 -27.84 -21.47 -31.95
CA ILE A 635 -27.49 -22.66 -31.16
C ILE A 635 -25.97 -22.73 -31.01
N ILE A 636 -25.24 -22.61 -32.11
CA ILE A 636 -23.77 -22.61 -32.13
C ILE A 636 -23.26 -21.56 -33.12
N SER A 637 -22.34 -20.72 -32.64
CA SER A 637 -21.56 -19.80 -33.46
C SER A 637 -20.09 -20.23 -33.48
N TYR A 638 -19.54 -20.46 -34.68
CA TYR A 638 -18.20 -20.97 -34.83
C TYR A 638 -17.18 -19.85 -35.00
N HIS A 639 -16.22 -19.80 -34.08
CA HIS A 639 -15.15 -18.80 -34.04
C HIS A 639 -13.78 -19.46 -34.26
N LYS A 640 -12.82 -18.67 -34.73
CA LYS A 640 -11.43 -19.13 -34.87
C LYS A 640 -10.81 -19.33 -33.49
N LYS A 641 -10.20 -20.48 -33.29
CA LYS A 641 -9.40 -20.75 -32.08
C LYS A 641 -8.15 -19.88 -32.06
N ASP A 642 -7.85 -19.33 -30.92
CA ASP A 642 -6.60 -18.61 -30.62
C ASP A 642 -5.81 -19.41 -29.56
N ASP A 643 -4.72 -20.06 -30.01
CA ASP A 643 -3.90 -20.90 -29.13
C ASP A 643 -3.23 -20.12 -27.99
N ASN A 644 -3.05 -18.80 -28.16
CA ASN A 644 -2.43 -17.93 -27.16
C ASN A 644 -3.44 -17.32 -26.17
N ILE A 645 -4.73 -17.51 -26.38
CA ILE A 645 -5.77 -16.84 -25.59
C ILE A 645 -5.65 -17.11 -24.09
N LYS A 646 -5.30 -18.34 -23.70
CA LYS A 646 -5.16 -18.74 -22.29
C LYS A 646 -3.99 -18.06 -21.59
N SER A 647 -2.91 -17.77 -22.29
CA SER A 647 -1.74 -17.05 -21.75
C SER A 647 -1.99 -15.54 -21.77
N TRP A 648 -2.53 -15.02 -22.89
CA TRP A 648 -2.86 -13.60 -23.04
C TRP A 648 -3.91 -13.14 -22.06
N SER A 649 -4.98 -13.90 -21.85
CA SER A 649 -6.05 -13.57 -20.89
C SER A 649 -5.59 -13.47 -19.43
N LYS A 650 -4.41 -13.98 -19.10
CA LYS A 650 -3.81 -13.91 -17.75
C LYS A 650 -2.76 -12.80 -17.61
N SER A 651 -2.47 -12.04 -18.68
CA SER A 651 -1.56 -10.89 -18.60
C SER A 651 -2.14 -9.78 -17.71
N GLU A 652 -1.28 -8.99 -17.10
CA GLU A 652 -1.68 -7.97 -16.12
C GLU A 652 -2.64 -6.94 -16.74
N ASP A 653 -2.33 -6.46 -17.93
CA ASP A 653 -3.15 -5.45 -18.63
C ASP A 653 -4.55 -5.97 -18.96
N VAL A 654 -4.65 -7.23 -19.40
CA VAL A 654 -5.93 -7.87 -19.71
C VAL A 654 -6.75 -8.12 -18.45
N ILE A 655 -6.12 -8.53 -17.37
CA ILE A 655 -6.79 -8.73 -16.08
C ILE A 655 -7.29 -7.39 -15.52
N ASN A 656 -6.48 -6.33 -15.57
CA ASN A 656 -6.92 -5.00 -15.14
C ASN A 656 -8.10 -4.49 -15.99
N ALA A 657 -8.08 -4.74 -17.30
CA ALA A 657 -9.18 -4.40 -18.19
C ALA A 657 -10.47 -5.17 -17.87
N PHE A 658 -10.35 -6.46 -17.59
CA PHE A 658 -11.49 -7.30 -17.19
C PHE A 658 -12.07 -6.86 -15.84
N VAL A 659 -11.24 -6.48 -14.88
CA VAL A 659 -11.70 -5.90 -13.61
C VAL A 659 -12.49 -4.61 -13.84
N ASP A 660 -11.97 -3.70 -14.65
CA ASP A 660 -12.65 -2.44 -14.97
C ASP A 660 -14.00 -2.65 -15.71
N ILE A 661 -14.04 -3.62 -16.62
CA ILE A 661 -15.29 -3.99 -17.31
C ILE A 661 -16.33 -4.46 -16.29
N LEU A 662 -15.96 -5.37 -15.39
CA LEU A 662 -16.89 -5.86 -14.36
C LEU A 662 -17.32 -4.74 -13.40
N PHE A 663 -16.40 -3.86 -13.00
CA PHE A 663 -16.73 -2.73 -12.15
C PHE A 663 -17.68 -1.73 -12.84
N GLY A 664 -17.48 -1.48 -14.12
CA GLY A 664 -18.36 -0.66 -14.95
C GLY A 664 -19.74 -1.27 -15.15
N SER A 665 -19.82 -2.60 -15.18
CA SER A 665 -21.07 -3.35 -15.41
C SER A 665 -21.95 -3.48 -14.17
N TYR A 666 -21.47 -3.09 -12.99
CA TYR A 666 -22.29 -3.09 -11.78
C TYR A 666 -23.44 -2.09 -11.88
N SER A 667 -24.65 -2.56 -11.61
CA SER A 667 -25.85 -1.73 -11.41
C SER A 667 -26.52 -2.07 -10.07
N GLU A 668 -27.26 -1.11 -9.50
CA GLU A 668 -27.95 -1.29 -8.20
C GLU A 668 -29.11 -2.30 -8.29
N LYS A 669 -29.61 -2.56 -9.48
CA LYS A 669 -30.71 -3.51 -9.71
C LYS A 669 -30.23 -4.65 -10.60
N LEU A 670 -30.59 -5.84 -10.19
CA LEU A 670 -30.46 -7.01 -11.05
C LEU A 670 -31.66 -7.06 -11.98
N SER A 671 -31.41 -7.16 -13.29
CA SER A 671 -32.47 -7.34 -14.29
C SER A 671 -32.01 -8.38 -15.30
N LEU A 672 -32.90 -9.32 -15.60
CA LEU A 672 -32.72 -10.23 -16.71
C LEU A 672 -33.26 -9.58 -17.99
N PRO A 673 -32.56 -9.65 -19.11
CA PRO A 673 -33.09 -9.25 -20.40
C PRO A 673 -34.34 -10.07 -20.78
N LYS A 674 -35.30 -9.42 -21.44
CA LYS A 674 -36.51 -10.11 -21.93
C LYS A 674 -36.19 -11.28 -22.87
N SER A 675 -35.14 -11.14 -23.67
CA SER A 675 -34.62 -12.20 -24.53
C SER A 675 -34.20 -13.47 -23.80
N MET A 676 -33.89 -13.37 -22.49
CA MET A 676 -33.51 -14.51 -21.64
C MET A 676 -34.67 -15.05 -20.80
N GLU A 677 -35.82 -14.36 -20.72
CA GLU A 677 -36.95 -14.78 -19.86
C GLU A 677 -37.52 -16.13 -20.31
N SER A 678 -37.61 -16.39 -21.62
CA SER A 678 -38.10 -17.67 -22.17
C SER A 678 -37.19 -18.82 -21.76
N SER A 679 -35.89 -18.73 -22.03
CA SER A 679 -34.93 -19.81 -21.69
C SER A 679 -34.81 -20.04 -20.19
N GLN A 680 -34.96 -18.99 -19.37
CA GLN A 680 -35.03 -19.13 -17.92
C GLN A 680 -36.31 -19.87 -17.47
N LYS A 681 -37.46 -19.54 -18.11
CA LYS A 681 -38.73 -20.18 -17.82
C LYS A 681 -38.72 -21.64 -18.24
N ASP A 682 -38.23 -21.95 -19.44
CA ASP A 682 -38.14 -23.32 -19.96
C ASP A 682 -37.25 -24.20 -19.05
N PHE A 683 -36.15 -23.64 -18.52
CA PHE A 683 -35.31 -24.35 -17.56
C PHE A 683 -36.04 -24.63 -16.25
N LYS A 684 -36.80 -23.65 -15.73
CA LYS A 684 -37.53 -23.80 -14.46
C LYS A 684 -38.69 -24.79 -14.54
N GLU A 685 -39.44 -24.72 -15.67
CA GLU A 685 -40.64 -25.52 -15.92
C GLU A 685 -40.33 -26.88 -16.58
N GLY A 686 -39.17 -27.03 -17.22
CA GLY A 686 -38.80 -28.23 -17.93
C GLY A 686 -38.54 -29.41 -17.00
N GLU A 687 -39.30 -30.46 -17.12
CA GLU A 687 -38.90 -31.79 -16.78
C GLU A 687 -37.73 -32.15 -17.71
N SER A 688 -36.56 -32.40 -17.17
CA SER A 688 -35.28 -32.70 -17.79
C SER A 688 -35.36 -33.56 -19.09
N GLU A 689 -35.59 -32.94 -20.22
CA GLU A 689 -35.30 -33.47 -21.55
C GLU A 689 -34.40 -32.47 -22.29
N TYR A 690 -33.17 -32.30 -21.82
CA TYR A 690 -32.09 -31.76 -22.64
C TYR A 690 -30.77 -32.40 -22.18
#